data_d16b081937741ccc78349491df4d9a16
#
_entry.id   d16b081937741ccc78349491df4d9a16
#
_cell.length_a   1.000
_cell.length_b   1.000
_cell.length_c   1.000
_cell.angle_alpha   90.00
_cell.angle_beta   90.00
_cell.angle_gamma   90.00
#
_symmetry.space_group_name_H-M   'P 1'
#
loop_
_entity.id
_entity.type
_entity.pdbx_description
1 polymer ?
#
loop_
_entity_poly.entity_id
_entity_poly.type
_entity_poly.pdbx_seq_one_letter_code
_entity_poly.pdbx_strand_id
1 'polypeptide(L)'
;MSTLTTARPEAAPKAAPQGGFSPAQVRAAVPGAVRKLDPRLQWHNPVMFLVWVGAALTTVLAVAEPFIGGPAPSGGTPVPWSFTGAIAIWLWLTVLFANLAESVAEGRGKAQAETLRKTRTSTTARRVDAYDPLTDPAAERAGTTDVASADLRLGDIVVVSPPELIPGDGDVIWGIASVDESAITGESAPVVRESGGDRSAVTGGTRVLSDRIVVKITSKPGETFVDRMIALVEGAARQKTPNEIALNILLASLSIIFVVVALTLNPIASYAAAPVSVPVLVALLVCLIPTTIGALLSAIGIAGMDRLVQRNVLAMSGRAVEAAGDVTTLLLDKTGTITYGNRRASAFVPVGDVPAPDLIRTAALSSLADPTPEGASIVELARAEGIDVGRAAPGDIVPFTAQTRMSGLDTPDGTSIRKGAASAVIAWLEQQGQPPTAPVLAEVTAAVERISQTGGTPLVVATSTPDAGSRLLGVVHLKDVVKEGLPAKFAELRSMGIRTVMITGDNPLTAAAIAAEAGVDDFLAEATPEDKLAYIRAEQQGGNLVAMTGDGTNDAPALAQADVGVAMNSGTSAAKEAGNMVDLDSDPSKLIDIVRIGKQLLITRGALTTFSIANDIAKYFAIIPAMFLGVFPQLAALNIMGLHSPASAVLSAIIFNAIVIVVLIPLALRGVSYHPGGASQTLGRNLAIYGLGGIVAPFIGIWLIDLVVRLIPGF
;
A
#
# COMPACT_ATOMS: atom_id res chain seq x y z
N MET A 1 -41.56 -38.47 -2.29
CA MET A 1 -41.32 -37.52 -1.19
C MET A 1 -39.92 -37.80 -0.65
N SER A 2 -38.97 -37.05 -1.07
CA SER A 2 -37.61 -37.08 -0.51
C SER A 2 -37.14 -35.62 -0.44
N THR A 3 -37.06 -35.13 0.77
CA THR A 3 -36.71 -33.75 1.11
C THR A 3 -35.20 -33.56 0.94
N LEU A 4 -34.80 -32.83 -0.10
CA LEU A 4 -33.45 -32.29 -0.26
C LEU A 4 -33.30 -31.12 0.70
N THR A 5 -32.60 -31.36 1.78
CA THR A 5 -32.15 -30.34 2.73
C THR A 5 -30.98 -29.58 2.05
N THR A 6 -31.23 -28.35 1.58
CA THR A 6 -30.20 -27.44 1.12
C THR A 6 -29.39 -26.98 2.33
N ALA A 7 -28.16 -27.46 2.45
CA ALA A 7 -27.18 -26.92 3.39
C ALA A 7 -26.89 -25.46 3.02
N ARG A 8 -27.17 -24.55 3.95
CA ARG A 8 -26.71 -23.16 3.89
C ARG A 8 -25.18 -23.17 3.86
N PRO A 9 -24.53 -22.41 2.99
CA PRO A 9 -23.07 -22.25 3.07
C PRO A 9 -22.73 -21.61 4.42
N GLU A 10 -21.89 -22.30 5.16
CA GLU A 10 -21.30 -21.79 6.39
C GLU A 10 -20.59 -20.47 6.10
N ALA A 11 -21.05 -19.41 6.74
CA ALA A 11 -20.42 -18.09 6.62
C ALA A 11 -18.97 -18.22 7.04
N ALA A 12 -18.04 -17.85 6.15
CA ALA A 12 -16.62 -17.77 6.46
C ALA A 12 -16.42 -16.99 7.78
N PRO A 13 -15.56 -17.45 8.68
CA PRO A 13 -15.35 -16.79 9.95
C PRO A 13 -14.91 -15.35 9.68
N LYS A 14 -15.71 -14.38 10.14
CA LYS A 14 -15.36 -12.96 10.13
C LYS A 14 -13.97 -12.85 10.77
N ALA A 15 -12.99 -12.40 10.00
CA ALA A 15 -11.67 -12.08 10.52
C ALA A 15 -11.87 -11.14 11.71
N ALA A 16 -11.43 -11.56 12.89
CA ALA A 16 -11.51 -10.74 14.09
C ALA A 16 -10.74 -9.43 13.80
N PRO A 17 -11.21 -8.27 14.30
CA PRO A 17 -10.52 -7.01 14.08
C PRO A 17 -9.12 -7.11 14.69
N GLN A 18 -8.10 -7.27 13.84
CA GLN A 18 -6.70 -7.45 14.23
C GLN A 18 -6.03 -6.14 14.65
N GLY A 19 -6.80 -5.16 15.11
CA GLY A 19 -6.30 -3.84 15.55
C GLY A 19 -5.83 -3.76 17.01
N GLY A 20 -5.75 -4.86 17.75
CA GLY A 20 -5.42 -4.86 19.17
C GLY A 20 -3.97 -5.28 19.47
N PHE A 21 -3.34 -4.55 20.38
CA PHE A 21 -2.12 -4.98 21.08
C PHE A 21 -2.49 -6.17 21.97
N SER A 22 -2.23 -7.40 21.52
CA SER A 22 -2.64 -8.59 22.26
C SER A 22 -1.48 -9.10 23.13
N PRO A 23 -1.76 -9.61 24.36
CA PRO A 23 -0.74 -10.21 25.22
C PRO A 23 0.02 -11.36 24.56
N ALA A 24 -0.62 -12.09 23.64
CA ALA A 24 -0.01 -13.16 22.86
C ALA A 24 1.08 -12.63 21.90
N GLN A 25 0.84 -11.50 21.23
CA GLN A 25 1.82 -10.85 20.35
C GLN A 25 3.04 -10.36 21.16
N VAL A 26 2.80 -9.77 22.32
CA VAL A 26 3.90 -9.34 23.23
C VAL A 26 4.74 -10.53 23.64
N ARG A 27 4.12 -11.63 24.10
CA ARG A 27 4.82 -12.84 24.50
C ARG A 27 5.65 -13.44 23.35
N ALA A 28 5.12 -13.47 22.14
CA ALA A 28 5.80 -13.96 20.95
C ALA A 28 7.01 -13.08 20.54
N ALA A 29 6.98 -11.79 20.85
CA ALA A 29 8.05 -10.83 20.54
C ALA A 29 9.22 -10.85 21.54
N VAL A 30 9.04 -11.38 22.76
CA VAL A 30 10.07 -11.40 23.81
C VAL A 30 11.38 -12.06 23.35
N PRO A 31 11.40 -13.24 22.71
CA PRO A 31 12.66 -13.85 22.25
C PRO A 31 13.42 -12.95 21.27
N GLY A 32 12.69 -12.27 20.37
CA GLY A 32 13.28 -11.30 19.44
C GLY A 32 13.89 -10.10 20.16
N ALA A 33 13.21 -9.56 21.16
CA ALA A 33 13.68 -8.44 21.98
C ALA A 33 14.97 -8.80 22.74
N VAL A 34 15.05 -10.01 23.29
CA VAL A 34 16.25 -10.50 23.99
C VAL A 34 17.42 -10.69 23.02
N ARG A 35 17.18 -11.27 21.82
CA ARG A 35 18.23 -11.41 20.81
C ARG A 35 18.81 -10.07 20.37
N LYS A 36 17.99 -9.02 20.33
CA LYS A 36 18.41 -7.65 19.98
C LYS A 36 19.26 -6.96 21.07
N LEU A 37 19.50 -7.58 22.23
CA LEU A 37 20.46 -7.09 23.20
C LEU A 37 21.93 -7.26 22.75
N ASP A 38 22.19 -7.98 21.65
CA ASP A 38 23.52 -8.08 21.04
C ASP A 38 24.02 -6.66 20.66
N PRO A 39 25.21 -6.24 21.15
CA PRO A 39 25.75 -4.90 20.89
C PRO A 39 25.95 -4.63 19.40
N ARG A 40 26.16 -5.65 18.57
CA ARG A 40 26.29 -5.52 17.12
C ARG A 40 25.00 -5.07 16.46
N LEU A 41 23.86 -5.44 17.02
CA LEU A 41 22.54 -5.00 16.55
C LEU A 41 22.20 -3.61 17.11
N GLN A 42 22.53 -3.36 18.39
CA GLN A 42 22.27 -2.08 19.05
C GLN A 42 23.03 -0.90 18.41
N TRP A 43 24.20 -1.13 17.83
CA TRP A 43 25.00 -0.09 17.14
C TRP A 43 24.21 0.67 16.04
N HIS A 44 23.22 0.04 15.45
CA HIS A 44 22.40 0.69 14.41
C HIS A 44 21.43 1.75 14.96
N ASN A 45 21.24 1.81 16.27
CA ASN A 45 20.45 2.82 16.97
C ASN A 45 21.34 3.53 17.99
N PRO A 46 21.93 4.70 17.67
CA PRO A 46 22.93 5.35 18.50
C PRO A 46 22.42 5.72 19.89
N VAL A 47 21.15 6.12 20.00
CA VAL A 47 20.52 6.44 21.31
C VAL A 47 20.44 5.21 22.19
N MET A 48 19.89 4.11 21.68
CA MET A 48 19.73 2.89 22.48
C MET A 48 21.06 2.20 22.76
N PHE A 49 22.05 2.36 21.86
CA PHE A 49 23.41 1.88 22.09
C PHE A 49 24.06 2.59 23.31
N LEU A 50 23.86 3.91 23.45
CA LEU A 50 24.35 4.64 24.62
C LEU A 50 23.67 4.17 25.94
N VAL A 51 22.36 3.91 25.89
CA VAL A 51 21.65 3.32 27.04
C VAL A 51 22.22 1.94 27.38
N TRP A 52 22.50 1.12 26.37
CA TRP A 52 23.12 -0.19 26.52
C TRP A 52 24.52 -0.09 27.18
N VAL A 53 25.35 0.84 26.70
CA VAL A 53 26.69 1.09 27.28
C VAL A 53 26.55 1.55 28.73
N GLY A 54 25.61 2.46 29.01
CA GLY A 54 25.29 2.90 30.36
C GLY A 54 24.84 1.76 31.26
N ALA A 55 23.98 0.86 30.76
CA ALA A 55 23.52 -0.33 31.50
C ALA A 55 24.69 -1.29 31.80
N ALA A 56 25.55 -1.53 30.83
CA ALA A 56 26.74 -2.38 31.00
C ALA A 56 27.71 -1.78 32.06
N LEU A 57 28.00 -0.47 31.93
CA LEU A 57 28.88 0.23 32.87
C LEU A 57 28.33 0.21 34.30
N THR A 58 27.05 0.53 34.48
CA THR A 58 26.40 0.50 35.81
C THR A 58 26.33 -0.91 36.39
N THR A 59 26.18 -1.94 35.54
CA THR A 59 26.25 -3.34 35.98
C THR A 59 27.64 -3.69 36.54
N VAL A 60 28.70 -3.30 35.80
CA VAL A 60 30.08 -3.53 36.27
C VAL A 60 30.33 -2.82 37.59
N LEU A 61 29.86 -1.57 37.74
CA LEU A 61 30.00 -0.83 39.01
C LEU A 61 29.21 -1.47 40.12
N ALA A 62 27.97 -1.88 39.91
CA ALA A 62 27.14 -2.55 40.90
C ALA A 62 27.78 -3.85 41.46
N VAL A 63 28.49 -4.59 40.59
CA VAL A 63 29.23 -5.80 40.98
C VAL A 63 30.53 -5.44 41.74
N ALA A 64 31.16 -4.33 41.36
CA ALA A 64 32.43 -3.90 42.00
C ALA A 64 32.22 -3.22 43.36
N GLU A 65 31.14 -2.47 43.58
CA GLU A 65 30.85 -1.69 44.80
C GLU A 65 30.99 -2.47 46.11
N PRO A 66 30.52 -3.73 46.25
CA PRO A 66 30.72 -4.50 47.47
C PRO A 66 32.18 -4.73 47.85
N PHE A 67 33.08 -4.70 46.85
CA PHE A 67 34.53 -4.94 47.06
C PHE A 67 35.34 -3.66 47.29
N ILE A 68 34.78 -2.50 46.91
CA ILE A 68 35.47 -1.18 46.99
C ILE A 68 34.90 -0.28 48.13
N GLY A 69 34.05 -0.80 48.98
CA GLY A 69 33.51 -0.08 50.15
C GLY A 69 32.14 0.56 49.96
N GLY A 70 31.39 0.14 48.92
CA GLY A 70 30.03 0.61 48.63
C GLY A 70 29.95 1.74 47.61
N PRO A 71 28.73 2.21 47.31
CA PRO A 71 28.51 3.29 46.33
C PRO A 71 29.09 4.63 46.87
N ALA A 72 29.71 5.40 45.95
CA ALA A 72 30.23 6.71 46.29
C ALA A 72 29.08 7.71 46.53
N PRO A 73 29.21 8.63 47.51
CA PRO A 73 28.26 9.73 47.68
C PRO A 73 28.13 10.56 46.40
N SER A 74 26.98 11.13 46.14
CA SER A 74 26.71 11.94 44.95
C SER A 74 26.10 13.29 45.35
N GLY A 75 26.70 14.39 44.88
CA GLY A 75 26.21 15.74 45.15
C GLY A 75 26.12 16.09 46.64
N GLY A 76 27.01 15.53 47.46
CA GLY A 76 27.05 15.74 48.90
C GLY A 76 26.07 14.90 49.73
N THR A 77 25.32 13.98 49.08
CA THR A 77 24.37 13.09 49.78
C THR A 77 24.82 11.62 49.71
N PRO A 78 24.63 10.82 50.79
CA PRO A 78 24.88 9.39 50.75
C PRO A 78 23.89 8.71 49.79
N VAL A 79 24.32 7.63 49.13
CA VAL A 79 23.55 6.85 48.20
C VAL A 79 23.32 5.45 48.78
N PRO A 80 22.10 4.87 48.71
CA PRO A 80 21.82 3.53 49.18
C PRO A 80 22.69 2.48 48.47
N TRP A 81 23.07 1.41 49.17
CA TRP A 81 23.89 0.32 48.62
C TRP A 81 23.25 -0.39 47.44
N SER A 82 21.90 -0.38 47.33
CA SER A 82 21.15 -1.00 46.25
C SER A 82 20.93 -0.05 45.01
N PHE A 83 21.39 1.21 45.12
CA PHE A 83 21.09 2.25 44.14
C PHE A 83 21.63 1.94 42.74
N THR A 84 22.94 1.63 42.66
CA THR A 84 23.59 1.33 41.38
C THR A 84 23.01 0.10 40.73
N GLY A 85 22.69 -0.95 41.49
CA GLY A 85 22.01 -2.14 40.98
C GLY A 85 20.61 -1.87 40.49
N ALA A 86 19.85 -1.04 41.19
CA ALA A 86 18.50 -0.63 40.75
C ALA A 86 18.54 0.16 39.43
N ILE A 87 19.48 1.11 39.28
CA ILE A 87 19.70 1.82 38.01
C ILE A 87 20.05 0.85 36.89
N ALA A 88 21.00 -0.06 37.08
CA ALA A 88 21.42 -1.03 36.11
C ALA A 88 20.24 -1.88 35.62
N ILE A 89 19.41 -2.41 36.52
CA ILE A 89 18.21 -3.19 36.15
C ILE A 89 17.25 -2.38 35.29
N TRP A 90 16.93 -1.14 35.65
CA TRP A 90 16.00 -0.33 34.92
C TRP A 90 16.56 0.17 33.58
N LEU A 91 17.87 0.36 33.45
CA LEU A 91 18.50 0.63 32.15
C LEU A 91 18.40 -0.57 31.20
N TRP A 92 18.64 -1.81 31.69
CA TRP A 92 18.44 -3.02 30.91
C TRP A 92 16.98 -3.20 30.51
N LEU A 93 16.02 -2.91 31.41
CA LEU A 93 14.60 -2.92 31.09
C LEU A 93 14.26 -1.87 30.03
N THR A 94 14.87 -0.69 30.05
CA THR A 94 14.68 0.36 29.03
C THR A 94 15.10 -0.14 27.66
N VAL A 95 16.29 -0.77 27.54
CA VAL A 95 16.76 -1.37 26.27
C VAL A 95 15.85 -2.51 25.84
N LEU A 96 15.44 -3.36 26.76
CA LEU A 96 14.53 -4.48 26.48
C LEU A 96 13.17 -4.00 25.98
N PHE A 97 12.59 -2.96 26.57
CA PHE A 97 11.30 -2.41 26.16
C PHE A 97 11.38 -1.73 24.80
N ALA A 98 12.49 -1.05 24.51
CA ALA A 98 12.74 -0.50 23.17
C ALA A 98 12.81 -1.60 22.09
N ASN A 99 13.59 -2.65 22.38
CA ASN A 99 13.69 -3.81 21.50
C ASN A 99 12.36 -4.55 21.34
N LEU A 100 11.56 -4.60 22.42
CA LEU A 100 10.23 -5.20 22.40
C LEU A 100 9.28 -4.44 21.48
N ALA A 101 9.30 -3.10 21.50
CA ALA A 101 8.50 -2.28 20.59
C ALA A 101 8.78 -2.61 19.12
N GLU A 102 10.04 -2.69 18.75
CA GLU A 102 10.48 -3.04 17.41
C GLU A 102 10.13 -4.50 17.06
N SER A 103 10.37 -5.45 17.97
CA SER A 103 10.06 -6.87 17.75
C SER A 103 8.57 -7.16 17.62
N VAL A 104 7.70 -6.42 18.32
CA VAL A 104 6.24 -6.50 18.15
C VAL A 104 5.82 -5.99 16.77
N ALA A 105 6.41 -4.88 16.32
CA ALA A 105 6.15 -4.36 14.98
C ALA A 105 6.57 -5.37 13.89
N GLU A 106 7.77 -5.94 13.97
CA GLU A 106 8.29 -6.96 13.05
C GLU A 106 7.46 -8.26 13.09
N GLY A 107 7.00 -8.67 14.27
CA GLY A 107 6.21 -9.89 14.46
C GLY A 107 4.89 -9.88 13.69
N ARG A 108 4.27 -8.71 13.49
CA ARG A 108 3.07 -8.55 12.66
C ARG A 108 3.36 -8.84 11.21
N GLY A 109 4.45 -8.28 10.67
CA GLY A 109 4.89 -8.55 9.31
C GLY A 109 5.19 -10.04 9.08
N LYS A 110 5.92 -10.70 10.01
CA LYS A 110 6.24 -12.13 9.89
C LYS A 110 5.01 -13.04 9.84
N ALA A 111 3.97 -12.76 10.62
CA ALA A 111 2.73 -13.53 10.58
C ALA A 111 2.03 -13.43 9.22
N GLN A 112 2.08 -12.28 8.59
CA GLN A 112 1.53 -12.04 7.26
C GLN A 112 2.37 -12.73 6.16
N ALA A 113 3.70 -12.64 6.25
CA ALA A 113 4.62 -13.34 5.37
C ALA A 113 4.43 -14.87 5.43
N GLU A 114 4.16 -15.43 6.62
CA GLU A 114 3.90 -16.86 6.78
C GLU A 114 2.57 -17.28 6.11
N THR A 115 1.56 -16.43 6.13
CA THR A 115 0.31 -16.65 5.38
C THR A 115 0.60 -16.68 3.87
N LEU A 116 1.37 -15.73 3.36
CA LEU A 116 1.79 -15.69 1.96
C LEU A 116 2.68 -16.89 1.57
N ARG A 117 3.55 -17.37 2.47
CA ARG A 117 4.34 -18.58 2.23
C ARG A 117 3.49 -19.83 2.07
N LYS A 118 2.37 -19.93 2.78
CA LYS A 118 1.43 -21.07 2.67
C LYS A 118 0.72 -21.11 1.32
N THR A 119 0.61 -19.98 0.62
CA THR A 119 0.09 -19.92 -0.75
C THR A 119 1.12 -20.34 -1.79
N ARG A 120 2.41 -20.39 -1.41
CA ARG A 120 3.49 -20.87 -2.26
C ARG A 120 3.46 -22.40 -2.33
N THR A 121 2.72 -22.94 -3.28
CA THR A 121 2.73 -24.36 -3.60
C THR A 121 3.78 -24.67 -4.68
N SER A 122 4.60 -25.70 -4.48
CA SER A 122 5.39 -26.25 -5.58
C SER A 122 4.42 -26.95 -6.53
N THR A 123 4.20 -26.36 -7.69
CA THR A 123 3.35 -26.89 -8.74
C THR A 123 4.19 -27.50 -9.86
N THR A 124 3.63 -28.47 -10.57
CA THR A 124 4.21 -28.96 -11.81
C THR A 124 3.76 -28.05 -12.94
N ALA A 125 4.69 -27.59 -13.76
CA ALA A 125 4.46 -26.74 -14.91
C ALA A 125 4.58 -27.56 -16.19
N ARG A 126 3.66 -27.42 -17.11
CA ARG A 126 3.74 -27.98 -18.46
C ARG A 126 4.50 -26.99 -19.37
N ARG A 127 5.83 -27.16 -19.44
CA ARG A 127 6.68 -26.32 -20.28
C ARG A 127 6.60 -26.80 -21.73
N VAL A 128 6.44 -25.85 -22.65
CA VAL A 128 6.42 -26.10 -24.09
C VAL A 128 7.85 -26.20 -24.59
N ASP A 129 8.19 -27.33 -25.25
CA ASP A 129 9.56 -27.61 -25.68
C ASP A 129 9.98 -26.79 -26.91
N ALA A 130 9.05 -26.54 -27.85
CA ALA A 130 9.29 -25.72 -29.03
C ALA A 130 8.04 -24.92 -29.36
N TYR A 131 7.99 -23.66 -28.89
CA TYR A 131 6.87 -22.76 -29.14
C TYR A 131 7.05 -21.96 -30.43
N ASP A 132 6.06 -22.06 -31.32
CA ASP A 132 6.00 -21.24 -32.53
C ASP A 132 4.71 -20.39 -32.54
N PRO A 133 4.79 -19.07 -32.29
CA PRO A 133 3.63 -18.22 -32.22
C PRO A 133 2.89 -18.04 -33.56
N LEU A 134 3.53 -18.37 -34.70
CA LEU A 134 2.94 -18.19 -36.02
C LEU A 134 2.13 -19.41 -36.48
N THR A 135 2.62 -20.62 -36.15
CA THR A 135 1.99 -21.85 -36.66
C THR A 135 1.18 -22.60 -35.59
N ASP A 136 1.50 -22.39 -34.31
CA ASP A 136 0.81 -23.00 -33.17
C ASP A 136 0.76 -22.06 -31.95
N PRO A 137 0.07 -20.93 -32.08
CA PRO A 137 0.01 -19.92 -31.00
C PRO A 137 -0.62 -20.47 -29.71
N ALA A 138 -1.51 -21.45 -29.81
CA ALA A 138 -2.14 -22.13 -28.68
C ALA A 138 -1.29 -23.22 -28.05
N ALA A 139 -0.13 -23.55 -28.64
CA ALA A 139 0.72 -24.68 -28.23
C ALA A 139 -0.06 -26.01 -28.13
N GLU A 140 -0.95 -26.29 -29.11
CA GLU A 140 -1.73 -27.52 -29.13
C GLU A 140 -0.97 -28.71 -29.68
N ARG A 141 -0.05 -28.44 -30.62
CA ARG A 141 0.75 -29.46 -31.35
C ARG A 141 2.13 -29.61 -30.76
N ALA A 142 2.62 -28.58 -30.05
CA ALA A 142 3.93 -28.58 -29.44
C ALA A 142 4.03 -29.62 -28.32
N GLY A 143 5.15 -30.32 -28.26
CA GLY A 143 5.44 -31.21 -27.13
C GLY A 143 5.56 -30.41 -25.81
N THR A 144 5.06 -30.98 -24.72
CA THR A 144 5.17 -30.38 -23.39
C THR A 144 5.97 -31.32 -22.48
N THR A 145 6.85 -30.75 -21.66
CA THR A 145 7.61 -31.45 -20.62
C THR A 145 7.16 -30.95 -19.26
N ASP A 146 6.82 -31.88 -18.35
CA ASP A 146 6.49 -31.56 -16.97
C ASP A 146 7.77 -31.22 -16.21
N VAL A 147 7.83 -30.00 -15.68
CA VAL A 147 8.93 -29.49 -14.86
C VAL A 147 8.40 -28.93 -13.53
N ALA A 148 9.22 -29.01 -12.48
CA ALA A 148 8.83 -28.32 -11.24
C ALA A 148 8.83 -26.80 -11.44
N SER A 149 7.88 -26.09 -10.83
CA SER A 149 7.81 -24.62 -10.91
C SER A 149 9.11 -23.92 -10.45
N ALA A 150 9.85 -24.57 -9.55
CA ALA A 150 11.15 -24.08 -9.08
C ALA A 150 12.28 -24.19 -10.13
N ASP A 151 12.10 -24.98 -11.19
CA ASP A 151 13.10 -25.20 -12.26
C ASP A 151 12.79 -24.37 -13.51
N LEU A 152 11.69 -23.60 -13.51
CA LEU A 152 11.34 -22.70 -14.60
C LEU A 152 12.39 -21.59 -14.77
N ARG A 153 12.61 -21.19 -16.01
CA ARG A 153 13.56 -20.12 -16.36
C ARG A 153 12.84 -18.93 -17.00
N LEU A 154 13.47 -17.80 -16.90
CA LEU A 154 13.01 -16.58 -17.58
C LEU A 154 12.88 -16.86 -19.09
N GLY A 155 11.70 -16.59 -19.65
CA GLY A 155 11.37 -16.81 -21.05
C GLY A 155 10.79 -18.19 -21.37
N ASP A 156 10.73 -19.13 -20.43
CA ASP A 156 10.03 -20.40 -20.63
C ASP A 156 8.56 -20.16 -20.96
N ILE A 157 8.03 -20.97 -21.86
CA ILE A 157 6.62 -20.93 -22.23
C ILE A 157 5.92 -22.10 -21.55
N VAL A 158 4.83 -21.82 -20.87
CA VAL A 158 4.03 -22.83 -20.16
C VAL A 158 2.56 -22.77 -20.59
N VAL A 159 1.91 -23.91 -20.58
CA VAL A 159 0.49 -24.04 -20.82
C VAL A 159 -0.21 -24.28 -19.50
N VAL A 160 -1.27 -23.49 -19.25
CA VAL A 160 -2.09 -23.62 -18.05
C VAL A 160 -3.56 -23.77 -18.45
N SER A 161 -4.22 -24.78 -17.90
CA SER A 161 -5.64 -25.08 -18.16
C SER A 161 -6.43 -25.13 -16.85
N PRO A 162 -7.74 -24.89 -16.85
CA PRO A 162 -8.55 -25.08 -15.65
C PRO A 162 -8.53 -26.52 -15.14
N PRO A 163 -8.46 -26.77 -13.83
CA PRO A 163 -8.35 -25.84 -12.71
C PRO A 163 -6.90 -25.67 -12.20
N GLU A 164 -5.91 -25.65 -13.06
CA GLU A 164 -4.49 -25.63 -12.70
C GLU A 164 -4.07 -24.31 -12.06
N LEU A 165 -3.00 -24.38 -11.26
CA LEU A 165 -2.33 -23.19 -10.74
C LEU A 165 -1.31 -22.66 -11.75
N ILE A 166 -1.21 -21.36 -11.87
CA ILE A 166 -0.18 -20.70 -12.67
C ILE A 166 1.17 -20.92 -11.98
N PRO A 167 2.16 -21.53 -12.66
CA PRO A 167 3.36 -22.02 -12.00
C PRO A 167 4.41 -20.96 -11.67
N GLY A 168 4.29 -19.75 -12.24
CA GLY A 168 5.23 -18.65 -12.03
C GLY A 168 4.66 -17.36 -12.58
N ASP A 169 5.28 -16.24 -12.24
CA ASP A 169 4.86 -14.94 -12.79
C ASP A 169 5.21 -14.85 -14.27
N GLY A 170 4.27 -14.32 -15.05
CA GLY A 170 4.43 -14.27 -16.49
C GLY A 170 3.41 -13.37 -17.17
N ASP A 171 3.51 -13.32 -18.50
CA ASP A 171 2.56 -12.65 -19.36
C ASP A 171 1.81 -13.66 -20.22
N VAL A 172 0.49 -13.51 -20.30
CA VAL A 172 -0.34 -14.29 -21.22
C VAL A 172 -0.01 -13.88 -22.65
N ILE A 173 0.55 -14.79 -23.41
CA ILE A 173 0.92 -14.56 -24.83
C ILE A 173 -0.13 -15.12 -25.81
N TRP A 174 -1.01 -15.99 -25.34
CA TRP A 174 -2.16 -16.50 -26.09
C TRP A 174 -3.29 -16.91 -25.15
N GLY A 175 -4.54 -16.62 -25.57
CA GLY A 175 -5.77 -16.98 -24.85
C GLY A 175 -6.30 -15.87 -23.95
N ILE A 176 -7.46 -16.16 -23.36
CA ILE A 176 -8.15 -15.36 -22.34
C ILE A 176 -8.70 -16.33 -21.31
N ALA A 177 -8.58 -16.00 -20.04
CA ALA A 177 -9.09 -16.84 -18.95
C ALA A 177 -9.54 -16.02 -17.75
N SER A 178 -10.51 -16.54 -17.01
CA SER A 178 -10.81 -16.06 -15.66
C SER A 178 -9.85 -16.70 -14.68
N VAL A 179 -9.21 -15.89 -13.87
CA VAL A 179 -8.20 -16.31 -12.89
C VAL A 179 -8.67 -15.92 -11.49
N ASP A 180 -8.62 -16.86 -10.57
CA ASP A 180 -8.83 -16.65 -9.14
C ASP A 180 -7.51 -16.20 -8.49
N GLU A 181 -7.46 -14.94 -8.13
CA GLU A 181 -6.32 -14.31 -7.45
C GLU A 181 -6.55 -14.15 -5.94
N SER A 182 -7.62 -14.70 -5.40
CA SER A 182 -8.04 -14.55 -3.99
C SER A 182 -6.96 -14.96 -2.99
N ALA A 183 -6.11 -15.92 -3.35
CA ALA A 183 -4.97 -16.34 -2.53
C ALA A 183 -3.94 -15.22 -2.30
N ILE A 184 -3.87 -14.22 -3.20
CA ILE A 184 -2.91 -13.11 -3.17
C ILE A 184 -3.62 -11.82 -2.78
N THR A 185 -4.74 -11.51 -3.41
CA THR A 185 -5.49 -10.25 -3.22
C THR A 185 -6.47 -10.32 -2.05
N GLY A 186 -6.94 -11.51 -1.68
CA GLY A 186 -8.05 -11.71 -0.75
C GLY A 186 -9.44 -11.48 -1.37
N GLU A 187 -9.51 -11.05 -2.63
CA GLU A 187 -10.75 -10.78 -3.35
C GLU A 187 -11.29 -12.07 -3.98
N SER A 188 -12.57 -12.38 -3.75
CA SER A 188 -13.20 -13.61 -4.25
C SER A 188 -13.69 -13.49 -5.70
N ALA A 189 -13.69 -12.29 -6.29
CA ALA A 189 -14.12 -12.08 -7.66
C ALA A 189 -13.00 -12.48 -8.64
N PRO A 190 -13.27 -13.37 -9.63
CA PRO A 190 -12.28 -13.73 -10.63
C PRO A 190 -11.90 -12.53 -11.51
N VAL A 191 -10.63 -12.47 -11.87
CA VAL A 191 -10.08 -11.44 -12.78
C VAL A 191 -9.88 -12.04 -14.17
N VAL A 192 -10.26 -11.31 -15.21
CA VAL A 192 -10.00 -11.73 -16.60
C VAL A 192 -8.57 -11.35 -16.98
N ARG A 193 -7.81 -12.33 -17.48
CA ARG A 193 -6.45 -12.18 -17.99
C ARG A 193 -6.44 -12.58 -19.47
N GLU A 194 -5.81 -11.75 -20.33
CA GLU A 194 -5.86 -11.92 -21.79
C GLU A 194 -4.52 -11.57 -22.45
N SER A 195 -4.27 -12.14 -23.62
CA SER A 195 -3.07 -11.87 -24.40
C SER A 195 -3.16 -10.52 -25.14
N GLY A 196 -2.03 -9.80 -25.21
CA GLY A 196 -1.86 -8.61 -26.08
C GLY A 196 -2.45 -7.31 -25.54
N GLY A 197 -2.86 -7.25 -24.27
CA GLY A 197 -3.38 -6.04 -23.62
C GLY A 197 -2.68 -5.73 -22.30
N ASP A 198 -3.16 -4.70 -21.61
CA ASP A 198 -2.67 -4.30 -20.28
C ASP A 198 -3.02 -5.31 -19.18
N ARG A 199 -3.81 -6.35 -19.50
CA ARG A 199 -4.24 -7.42 -18.59
C ARG A 199 -3.50 -8.74 -18.82
N SER A 200 -2.35 -8.71 -19.46
CA SER A 200 -1.59 -9.92 -19.79
C SER A 200 -0.85 -10.52 -18.59
N ALA A 201 -0.49 -9.71 -17.59
CA ALA A 201 0.30 -10.17 -16.47
C ALA A 201 -0.47 -11.15 -15.57
N VAL A 202 0.14 -12.29 -15.26
CA VAL A 202 -0.37 -13.30 -14.33
C VAL A 202 0.65 -13.56 -13.22
N THR A 203 0.15 -13.91 -12.03
CA THR A 203 0.98 -14.15 -10.85
C THR A 203 1.00 -15.62 -10.48
N GLY A 204 2.18 -16.13 -10.19
CA GLY A 204 2.36 -17.52 -9.76
C GLY A 204 1.59 -17.86 -8.49
N GLY A 205 0.95 -19.04 -8.45
CA GLY A 205 0.11 -19.49 -7.34
C GLY A 205 -1.38 -19.12 -7.46
N THR A 206 -1.78 -18.32 -8.44
CA THR A 206 -3.18 -18.06 -8.78
C THR A 206 -3.77 -19.18 -9.63
N ARG A 207 -5.10 -19.32 -9.64
CA ARG A 207 -5.80 -20.47 -10.26
C ARG A 207 -6.57 -20.07 -11.50
N VAL A 208 -6.36 -20.78 -12.60
CA VAL A 208 -7.18 -20.63 -13.81
C VAL A 208 -8.54 -21.29 -13.58
N LEU A 209 -9.63 -20.54 -13.79
CA LEU A 209 -11.02 -21.02 -13.61
C LEU A 209 -11.71 -21.35 -14.92
N SER A 210 -11.41 -20.62 -16.00
CA SER A 210 -11.99 -20.87 -17.32
C SER A 210 -10.87 -20.86 -18.36
N ASP A 211 -11.05 -21.56 -19.46
CA ASP A 211 -10.25 -21.54 -20.66
C ASP A 211 -8.74 -21.81 -20.47
N ARG A 212 -8.07 -22.11 -21.56
CA ARG A 212 -6.64 -22.41 -21.59
C ARG A 212 -5.87 -21.16 -21.96
N ILE A 213 -4.74 -20.94 -21.29
CA ILE A 213 -3.80 -19.85 -21.61
C ILE A 213 -2.39 -20.38 -21.85
N VAL A 214 -1.64 -19.65 -22.66
CA VAL A 214 -0.21 -19.83 -22.83
C VAL A 214 0.51 -18.65 -22.19
N VAL A 215 1.40 -18.94 -21.25
CA VAL A 215 2.07 -17.94 -20.44
C VAL A 215 3.57 -17.99 -20.69
N LYS A 216 4.18 -16.82 -20.91
CA LYS A 216 5.64 -16.65 -20.96
C LYS A 216 6.13 -16.21 -19.58
N ILE A 217 7.01 -16.98 -18.98
CA ILE A 217 7.56 -16.71 -17.65
C ILE A 217 8.46 -15.48 -17.69
N THR A 218 8.18 -14.49 -16.82
CA THR A 218 8.88 -13.20 -16.73
C THR A 218 9.70 -13.03 -15.46
N SER A 219 9.63 -13.96 -14.49
CA SER A 219 10.41 -13.90 -13.25
C SER A 219 11.19 -15.21 -13.01
N LYS A 220 12.31 -15.09 -12.29
CA LYS A 220 13.06 -16.29 -11.84
C LYS A 220 12.45 -16.84 -10.55
N PRO A 221 12.60 -18.16 -10.27
CA PRO A 221 12.25 -18.71 -8.96
C PRO A 221 13.02 -18.00 -7.84
N GLY A 222 12.32 -17.61 -6.78
CA GLY A 222 12.87 -16.80 -5.68
C GLY A 222 12.83 -15.28 -5.88
N GLU A 223 12.50 -14.83 -7.09
CA GLU A 223 12.33 -13.41 -7.45
C GLU A 223 10.88 -13.11 -7.90
N THR A 224 9.93 -14.03 -7.64
CA THR A 224 8.53 -13.85 -7.99
C THR A 224 7.91 -12.68 -7.20
N PHE A 225 6.78 -12.19 -7.69
CA PHE A 225 6.02 -11.14 -7.00
C PHE A 225 5.71 -11.52 -5.54
N VAL A 226 5.30 -12.78 -5.31
CA VAL A 226 5.05 -13.30 -3.96
C VAL A 226 6.34 -13.39 -3.14
N ASP A 227 7.48 -13.80 -3.72
CA ASP A 227 8.77 -13.81 -3.03
C ASP A 227 9.21 -12.41 -2.61
N ARG A 228 9.04 -11.42 -3.49
CA ARG A 228 9.29 -10.00 -3.19
C ARG A 228 8.37 -9.49 -2.09
N MET A 229 7.07 -9.82 -2.14
CA MET A 229 6.12 -9.51 -1.07
C MET A 229 6.58 -10.05 0.29
N ILE A 230 6.94 -11.32 0.34
CA ILE A 230 7.43 -11.97 1.56
C ILE A 230 8.66 -11.24 2.10
N ALA A 231 9.64 -10.95 1.24
CA ALA A 231 10.87 -10.26 1.63
C ALA A 231 10.60 -8.84 2.19
N LEU A 232 9.67 -8.10 1.58
CA LEU A 232 9.27 -6.76 2.04
C LEU A 232 8.56 -6.81 3.39
N VAL A 233 7.63 -7.75 3.56
CA VAL A 233 6.85 -7.91 4.79
C VAL A 233 7.73 -8.43 5.94
N GLU A 234 8.74 -9.23 5.66
CA GLU A 234 9.73 -9.69 6.65
C GLU A 234 10.73 -8.60 7.07
N GLY A 235 10.72 -7.46 6.39
CA GLY A 235 11.61 -6.33 6.70
C GLY A 235 13.07 -6.53 6.30
N ALA A 236 13.38 -7.60 5.56
CA ALA A 236 14.76 -7.93 5.14
C ALA A 236 15.38 -6.88 4.20
N ALA A 237 14.55 -6.08 3.53
CA ALA A 237 14.97 -5.06 2.55
C ALA A 237 14.64 -3.62 2.96
N ARG A 238 14.27 -3.36 4.24
CA ARG A 238 13.85 -2.04 4.66
C ARG A 238 14.99 -1.03 4.64
N GLN A 239 14.96 -0.13 3.67
CA GLN A 239 15.78 1.08 3.66
C GLN A 239 15.17 2.13 4.61
N LYS A 240 16.03 2.81 5.39
CA LYS A 240 15.62 3.96 6.21
C LYS A 240 15.13 5.09 5.32
N THR A 241 14.06 5.76 5.73
CA THR A 241 13.53 6.91 5.00
C THR A 241 14.43 8.14 5.19
N PRO A 242 14.37 9.15 4.27
CA PRO A 242 15.12 10.40 4.42
C PRO A 242 14.88 11.08 5.77
N ASN A 243 13.63 11.15 6.23
CA ASN A 243 13.28 11.73 7.53
C ASN A 243 13.78 10.87 8.70
N GLU A 244 13.78 9.53 8.58
CA GLU A 244 14.41 8.66 9.58
C GLU A 244 15.92 8.90 9.65
N ILE A 245 16.58 9.11 8.52
CA ILE A 245 18.02 9.43 8.47
C ILE A 245 18.27 10.79 9.13
N ALA A 246 17.52 11.82 8.74
CA ALA A 246 17.64 13.16 9.31
C ALA A 246 17.41 13.15 10.83
N LEU A 247 16.39 12.45 11.29
CA LEU A 247 16.10 12.31 12.72
C LEU A 247 17.17 11.52 13.46
N ASN A 248 17.72 10.45 12.87
CA ASN A 248 18.86 9.72 13.45
C ASN A 248 20.11 10.58 13.57
N ILE A 249 20.40 11.45 12.59
CA ILE A 249 21.50 12.40 12.63
C ILE A 249 21.28 13.41 13.79
N LEU A 250 20.07 13.96 13.91
CA LEU A 250 19.72 14.86 15.00
C LEU A 250 19.90 14.18 16.35
N LEU A 251 19.37 12.97 16.52
CA LEU A 251 19.46 12.19 17.75
C LEU A 251 20.91 11.85 18.09
N ALA A 252 21.72 11.47 17.10
CA ALA A 252 23.15 11.20 17.30
C ALA A 252 23.90 12.47 17.72
N SER A 253 23.64 13.60 17.08
CA SER A 253 24.24 14.89 17.41
C SER A 253 23.90 15.32 18.83
N LEU A 254 22.63 15.25 19.24
CA LEU A 254 22.19 15.52 20.59
C LEU A 254 22.85 14.56 21.61
N SER A 255 22.95 13.27 21.26
CA SER A 255 23.60 12.28 22.10
C SER A 255 25.09 12.62 22.36
N ILE A 256 25.83 13.04 21.32
CA ILE A 256 27.21 13.48 21.45
C ILE A 256 27.31 14.70 22.37
N ILE A 257 26.45 15.69 22.19
CA ILE A 257 26.40 16.90 23.03
C ILE A 257 26.17 16.51 24.49
N PHE A 258 25.20 15.65 24.76
CA PHE A 258 24.89 15.23 26.13
C PHE A 258 25.95 14.36 26.77
N VAL A 259 26.67 13.54 25.99
CA VAL A 259 27.84 12.80 26.45
C VAL A 259 28.95 13.81 26.89
N VAL A 260 29.23 14.82 26.07
CA VAL A 260 30.21 15.86 26.44
C VAL A 260 29.77 16.61 27.70
N VAL A 261 28.50 16.98 27.82
CA VAL A 261 27.94 17.62 29.02
C VAL A 261 28.10 16.72 30.24
N ALA A 262 27.74 15.44 30.18
CA ALA A 262 27.87 14.51 31.27
C ALA A 262 29.34 14.31 31.71
N LEU A 263 30.27 14.22 30.75
CA LEU A 263 31.70 14.08 31.02
C LEU A 263 32.31 15.35 31.66
N THR A 264 31.87 16.53 31.25
CA THR A 264 32.37 17.81 31.77
C THR A 264 31.72 18.19 33.12
N LEU A 265 30.54 17.67 33.39
CA LEU A 265 29.78 18.02 34.58
C LEU A 265 30.50 17.59 35.89
N ASN A 266 31.10 16.39 35.90
CA ASN A 266 31.76 15.89 37.13
C ASN A 266 33.00 16.68 37.51
N PRO A 267 33.96 17.07 36.64
CA PRO A 267 35.06 17.99 36.98
C PRO A 267 34.54 19.32 37.52
N ILE A 268 33.47 19.89 36.92
CA ILE A 268 32.86 21.15 37.37
C ILE A 268 32.22 20.98 38.76
N ALA A 269 31.46 19.90 38.95
CA ALA A 269 30.83 19.57 40.23
C ALA A 269 31.87 19.30 41.33
N SER A 270 32.97 18.64 40.99
CA SER A 270 34.07 18.38 41.92
C SER A 270 34.75 19.67 42.37
N TYR A 271 34.93 20.64 41.46
CA TYR A 271 35.45 21.97 41.80
C TYR A 271 34.50 22.72 42.75
N ALA A 272 33.20 22.51 42.63
CA ALA A 272 32.18 23.04 43.54
C ALA A 272 32.01 22.22 44.81
N ALA A 273 32.92 21.30 45.13
CA ALA A 273 32.86 20.37 46.27
C ALA A 273 31.62 19.44 46.28
N ALA A 274 31.02 19.18 45.13
CA ALA A 274 29.82 18.38 44.94
C ALA A 274 30.01 17.28 43.89
N PRO A 275 31.03 16.38 44.03
CA PRO A 275 31.28 15.36 43.01
C PRO A 275 30.05 14.48 42.82
N VAL A 276 29.74 14.17 41.54
CA VAL A 276 28.60 13.36 41.14
C VAL A 276 29.08 11.95 40.83
N SER A 277 28.43 10.95 41.40
CA SER A 277 28.80 9.55 41.13
C SER A 277 28.49 9.13 39.67
N VAL A 278 29.26 8.17 39.16
CA VAL A 278 29.11 7.68 37.79
C VAL A 278 27.70 7.14 37.51
N PRO A 279 27.06 6.36 38.41
CA PRO A 279 25.67 5.90 38.19
C PRO A 279 24.69 7.06 38.00
N VAL A 280 24.84 8.16 38.76
CA VAL A 280 23.97 9.35 38.62
C VAL A 280 24.25 10.09 37.30
N LEU A 281 25.51 10.17 36.87
CA LEU A 281 25.85 10.75 35.56
C LEU A 281 25.28 9.93 34.38
N VAL A 282 25.33 8.60 34.50
CA VAL A 282 24.70 7.72 33.49
C VAL A 282 23.18 7.90 33.48
N ALA A 283 22.57 7.98 34.67
CA ALA A 283 21.15 8.24 34.80
C ALA A 283 20.74 9.58 34.18
N LEU A 284 21.51 10.64 34.46
CA LEU A 284 21.32 11.95 33.85
C LEU A 284 21.44 11.86 32.35
N LEU A 285 22.50 11.27 31.82
CA LEU A 285 22.72 11.12 30.38
C LEU A 285 21.52 10.43 29.71
N VAL A 286 21.06 9.30 30.25
CA VAL A 286 19.93 8.54 29.68
C VAL A 286 18.62 9.31 29.76
N CYS A 287 18.42 10.13 30.76
CA CYS A 287 17.23 10.98 30.89
C CYS A 287 17.31 12.25 30.02
N LEU A 288 18.51 12.70 29.63
CA LEU A 288 18.72 13.83 28.73
C LEU A 288 18.54 13.46 27.27
N ILE A 289 19.00 12.29 26.88
CA ILE A 289 18.90 11.79 25.51
C ILE A 289 17.42 11.45 25.21
N PRO A 290 16.90 11.81 24.02
CA PRO A 290 15.52 11.52 23.65
C PRO A 290 15.31 10.02 23.37
N THR A 291 15.36 9.22 24.43
CA THR A 291 15.27 7.75 24.39
C THR A 291 13.95 7.26 23.87
N THR A 292 12.85 7.95 24.16
CA THR A 292 11.49 7.54 23.78
C THR A 292 11.31 7.50 22.27
N ILE A 293 11.69 8.58 21.56
CA ILE A 293 11.59 8.56 20.09
C ILE A 293 12.65 7.65 19.46
N GLY A 294 13.87 7.58 20.04
CA GLY A 294 14.92 6.66 19.60
C GLY A 294 14.48 5.19 19.68
N ALA A 295 13.69 4.82 20.68
CA ALA A 295 13.13 3.48 20.84
C ALA A 295 11.99 3.17 19.86
N LEU A 296 11.15 4.17 19.52
CA LEU A 296 9.90 3.94 18.78
C LEU A 296 9.99 4.26 17.29
N LEU A 297 11.05 4.95 16.83
CA LEU A 297 11.18 5.43 15.45
C LEU A 297 11.06 4.29 14.43
N SER A 298 11.80 3.20 14.63
CA SER A 298 11.74 2.02 13.75
C SER A 298 10.35 1.36 13.78
N ALA A 299 9.76 1.22 14.96
CA ALA A 299 8.45 0.62 15.14
C ALA A 299 7.34 1.41 14.40
N ILE A 300 7.40 2.76 14.40
CA ILE A 300 6.46 3.63 13.70
C ILE A 300 6.52 3.36 12.18
N GLY A 301 7.73 3.29 11.61
CA GLY A 301 7.91 3.04 10.18
C GLY A 301 7.43 1.65 9.76
N ILE A 302 7.73 0.60 10.53
CA ILE A 302 7.25 -0.76 10.27
C ILE A 302 5.71 -0.81 10.34
N ALA A 303 5.12 -0.17 11.35
CA ALA A 303 3.67 -0.12 11.50
C ALA A 303 2.97 0.66 10.37
N GLY A 304 3.64 1.64 9.76
CA GLY A 304 3.14 2.36 8.58
C GLY A 304 3.00 1.44 7.37
N MET A 305 4.04 0.65 7.09
CA MET A 305 4.01 -0.33 6.00
C MET A 305 2.98 -1.44 6.25
N ASP A 306 2.92 -1.99 7.47
CA ASP A 306 1.93 -3.00 7.84
C ASP A 306 0.48 -2.53 7.59
N ARG A 307 0.17 -1.26 7.89
CA ARG A 307 -1.16 -0.69 7.63
C ARG A 307 -1.51 -0.60 6.15
N LEU A 308 -0.54 -0.35 5.25
CA LEU A 308 -0.77 -0.39 3.80
C LEU A 308 -1.07 -1.81 3.33
N VAL A 309 -0.29 -2.79 3.81
CA VAL A 309 -0.52 -4.20 3.47
C VAL A 309 -1.91 -4.67 3.93
N GLN A 310 -2.39 -4.22 5.11
CA GLN A 310 -3.76 -4.49 5.58
C GLN A 310 -4.85 -3.84 4.70
N ARG A 311 -4.48 -2.90 3.83
CA ARG A 311 -5.35 -2.26 2.83
C ARG A 311 -5.11 -2.80 1.42
N ASN A 312 -4.46 -3.96 1.29
CA ASN A 312 -4.10 -4.57 0.02
C ASN A 312 -3.20 -3.67 -0.86
N VAL A 313 -2.34 -2.87 -0.23
CA VAL A 313 -1.34 -2.06 -0.92
C VAL A 313 0.05 -2.48 -0.48
N LEU A 314 0.88 -2.84 -1.44
CA LEU A 314 2.28 -3.19 -1.20
C LEU A 314 3.16 -1.98 -1.45
N ALA A 315 3.90 -1.55 -0.44
CA ALA A 315 4.93 -0.54 -0.61
C ALA A 315 6.30 -1.23 -0.73
N MET A 316 7.01 -0.95 -1.82
CA MET A 316 8.34 -1.51 -2.07
C MET A 316 9.43 -0.88 -1.19
N SER A 317 9.11 0.26 -0.55
CA SER A 317 10.02 0.91 0.40
C SER A 317 9.27 1.77 1.41
N GLY A 318 9.84 1.93 2.61
CA GLY A 318 9.34 2.89 3.60
C GLY A 318 9.39 4.35 3.11
N ARG A 319 10.31 4.66 2.19
CA ARG A 319 10.41 5.98 1.54
C ARG A 319 9.16 6.32 0.75
N ALA A 320 8.61 5.36 0.00
CA ALA A 320 7.39 5.58 -0.76
C ALA A 320 6.19 5.87 0.16
N VAL A 321 6.09 5.17 1.31
CA VAL A 321 5.03 5.41 2.31
C VAL A 321 5.13 6.80 2.90
N GLU A 322 6.35 7.28 3.16
CA GLU A 322 6.60 8.62 3.69
C GLU A 322 6.28 9.68 2.66
N ALA A 323 6.77 9.53 1.42
CA ALA A 323 6.49 10.43 0.32
C ALA A 323 4.98 10.57 0.06
N ALA A 324 4.23 9.48 0.20
CA ALA A 324 2.77 9.50 0.04
C ALA A 324 2.06 10.46 1.01
N GLY A 325 2.64 10.70 2.19
CA GLY A 325 2.12 11.68 3.15
C GLY A 325 2.27 13.14 2.71
N ASP A 326 3.25 13.42 1.87
CA ASP A 326 3.61 14.77 1.42
C ASP A 326 3.19 15.03 -0.05
N VAL A 327 2.52 14.07 -0.71
CA VAL A 327 2.00 14.23 -2.07
C VAL A 327 1.09 15.44 -2.16
N THR A 328 1.34 16.29 -3.18
CA THR A 328 0.55 17.47 -3.49
C THR A 328 -0.18 17.36 -4.82
N THR A 329 0.36 16.57 -5.76
CA THR A 329 -0.23 16.36 -7.09
C THR A 329 -0.39 14.86 -7.36
N LEU A 330 -1.58 14.45 -7.76
CA LEU A 330 -1.92 13.08 -8.12
C LEU A 330 -2.24 13.01 -9.61
N LEU A 331 -1.43 12.24 -10.34
CA LEU A 331 -1.63 11.93 -11.75
C LEU A 331 -2.33 10.58 -11.90
N LEU A 332 -3.41 10.57 -12.63
CA LEU A 332 -4.27 9.40 -12.83
C LEU A 332 -4.31 9.07 -14.32
N ASP A 333 -3.90 7.88 -14.70
CA ASP A 333 -4.21 7.40 -16.05
C ASP A 333 -5.72 7.24 -16.21
N LYS A 334 -6.23 7.42 -17.42
CA LYS A 334 -7.68 7.27 -17.68
C LYS A 334 -8.08 5.80 -17.66
N THR A 335 -7.42 4.99 -18.51
CA THR A 335 -7.84 3.62 -18.83
C THR A 335 -7.49 2.67 -17.69
N GLY A 336 -8.45 1.82 -17.27
CA GLY A 336 -8.23 0.89 -16.14
C GLY A 336 -8.17 1.56 -14.77
N THR A 337 -7.87 2.85 -14.69
CA THR A 337 -7.76 3.63 -13.45
C THR A 337 -9.02 4.44 -13.17
N ILE A 338 -9.31 5.50 -13.93
CA ILE A 338 -10.54 6.31 -13.79
C ILE A 338 -11.74 5.59 -14.37
N THR A 339 -11.54 4.91 -15.50
CA THR A 339 -12.56 4.11 -16.16
C THR A 339 -12.33 2.62 -15.91
N TYR A 340 -13.33 1.79 -16.20
CA TYR A 340 -13.18 0.34 -16.08
C TYR A 340 -12.19 -0.26 -17.11
N GLY A 341 -11.73 0.53 -18.08
CA GLY A 341 -10.83 0.09 -19.15
C GLY A 341 -11.50 -0.81 -20.19
N ASN A 342 -12.77 -1.14 -20.00
CA ASN A 342 -13.60 -1.87 -20.94
C ASN A 342 -14.64 -0.90 -21.52
N ARG A 343 -14.76 -0.90 -22.83
CA ARG A 343 -15.82 -0.14 -23.50
C ARG A 343 -17.14 -0.82 -23.22
N ARG A 344 -18.10 -0.11 -22.68
CA ARG A 344 -19.44 -0.61 -22.39
C ARG A 344 -20.47 0.05 -23.29
N ALA A 345 -21.47 -0.72 -23.69
CA ALA A 345 -22.63 -0.19 -24.43
C ALA A 345 -23.35 0.85 -23.56
N SER A 346 -23.57 2.03 -24.13
CA SER A 346 -24.21 3.16 -23.45
C SER A 346 -25.49 3.62 -24.14
N ALA A 347 -25.65 3.37 -25.44
CA ALA A 347 -26.85 3.71 -26.14
C ALA A 347 -26.98 2.89 -27.46
N PHE A 348 -28.22 2.70 -27.91
CA PHE A 348 -28.55 2.19 -29.23
C PHE A 348 -29.09 3.34 -30.06
N VAL A 349 -28.56 3.54 -31.29
CA VAL A 349 -28.95 4.60 -32.19
C VAL A 349 -29.53 3.95 -33.45
N PRO A 350 -30.86 3.81 -33.56
CA PRO A 350 -31.49 3.26 -34.76
C PRO A 350 -31.35 4.26 -35.92
N VAL A 351 -31.40 3.75 -37.17
CA VAL A 351 -31.31 4.54 -38.40
C VAL A 351 -32.46 4.24 -39.34
N GLY A 352 -32.85 5.22 -40.15
CA GLY A 352 -34.00 5.12 -41.01
C GLY A 352 -35.30 4.83 -40.25
N ASP A 353 -36.16 3.98 -40.81
CA ASP A 353 -37.43 3.58 -40.18
C ASP A 353 -37.30 2.34 -39.26
N VAL A 354 -36.10 2.05 -38.75
CA VAL A 354 -35.87 0.90 -37.86
C VAL A 354 -36.39 1.19 -36.45
N PRO A 355 -37.33 0.37 -35.94
CA PRO A 355 -37.74 0.48 -34.54
C PRO A 355 -36.57 0.19 -33.58
N ALA A 356 -36.39 0.99 -32.53
CA ALA A 356 -35.36 0.79 -31.56
C ALA A 356 -35.35 -0.65 -30.95
N PRO A 357 -36.48 -1.27 -30.61
CA PRO A 357 -36.52 -2.64 -30.12
C PRO A 357 -35.92 -3.68 -31.09
N ASP A 358 -36.00 -3.47 -32.39
CA ASP A 358 -35.44 -4.39 -33.39
C ASP A 358 -33.91 -4.30 -33.42
N LEU A 359 -33.35 -3.10 -33.41
CA LEU A 359 -31.91 -2.88 -33.24
C LEU A 359 -31.38 -3.51 -31.97
N ILE A 360 -32.02 -3.21 -30.84
CA ILE A 360 -31.60 -3.67 -29.50
C ILE A 360 -31.61 -5.19 -29.45
N ARG A 361 -32.70 -5.83 -29.89
CA ARG A 361 -32.83 -7.29 -29.93
C ARG A 361 -31.77 -7.93 -30.82
N THR A 362 -31.54 -7.40 -32.01
CA THR A 362 -30.58 -7.95 -32.97
C THR A 362 -29.15 -7.80 -32.50
N ALA A 363 -28.78 -6.62 -31.93
CA ALA A 363 -27.49 -6.39 -31.33
C ALA A 363 -27.22 -7.32 -30.15
N ALA A 364 -28.21 -7.51 -29.27
CA ALA A 364 -28.10 -8.39 -28.13
C ALA A 364 -28.00 -9.88 -28.52
N LEU A 365 -28.80 -10.35 -29.51
CA LEU A 365 -28.72 -11.72 -30.01
C LEU A 365 -27.32 -12.06 -30.56
N SER A 366 -26.73 -11.18 -31.34
CA SER A 366 -25.36 -11.35 -31.88
C SER A 366 -24.26 -11.23 -30.83
N SER A 367 -24.63 -10.82 -29.60
CA SER A 367 -23.70 -10.64 -28.50
C SER A 367 -23.83 -11.70 -27.41
N LEU A 368 -24.84 -12.58 -27.46
CA LEU A 368 -25.08 -13.62 -26.44
C LEU A 368 -23.90 -14.59 -26.24
N ALA A 369 -23.18 -14.89 -27.30
CA ALA A 369 -22.03 -15.78 -27.26
C ALA A 369 -20.71 -15.07 -27.51
N ASP A 370 -20.72 -13.74 -27.46
CA ASP A 370 -19.52 -12.92 -27.52
C ASP A 370 -18.90 -12.87 -26.10
N PRO A 371 -17.73 -13.52 -25.87
CA PRO A 371 -17.14 -13.60 -24.54
C PRO A 371 -16.50 -12.27 -24.10
N THR A 372 -16.47 -11.26 -24.98
CA THR A 372 -15.85 -9.97 -24.67
C THR A 372 -16.71 -9.16 -23.68
N PRO A 373 -16.08 -8.32 -22.85
CA PRO A 373 -16.82 -7.38 -21.98
C PRO A 373 -17.76 -6.45 -22.76
N GLU A 374 -17.40 -6.08 -23.98
CA GLU A 374 -18.21 -5.30 -24.91
C GLU A 374 -19.50 -6.05 -25.27
N GLY A 375 -19.38 -7.33 -25.65
CA GLY A 375 -20.53 -8.18 -25.96
C GLY A 375 -21.46 -8.36 -24.76
N ALA A 376 -20.92 -8.66 -23.60
CA ALA A 376 -21.68 -8.78 -22.35
C ALA A 376 -22.43 -7.47 -22.02
N SER A 377 -21.80 -6.32 -22.21
CA SER A 377 -22.40 -5.00 -21.94
C SER A 377 -23.57 -4.66 -22.86
N ILE A 378 -23.52 -5.12 -24.12
CA ILE A 378 -24.64 -4.94 -25.08
C ILE A 378 -25.87 -5.71 -24.59
N VAL A 379 -25.68 -6.95 -24.11
CA VAL A 379 -26.76 -7.76 -23.56
C VAL A 379 -27.31 -7.17 -22.26
N GLU A 380 -26.46 -6.66 -21.38
CA GLU A 380 -26.87 -5.98 -20.15
C GLU A 380 -27.70 -4.73 -20.44
N LEU A 381 -27.23 -3.89 -21.38
CA LEU A 381 -27.97 -2.69 -21.77
C LEU A 381 -29.32 -3.03 -22.40
N ALA A 382 -29.39 -4.06 -23.25
CA ALA A 382 -30.65 -4.52 -23.83
C ALA A 382 -31.66 -4.96 -22.76
N ARG A 383 -31.22 -5.68 -21.73
CA ARG A 383 -32.07 -6.06 -20.59
C ARG A 383 -32.52 -4.86 -19.77
N ALA A 384 -31.66 -3.86 -19.58
CA ALA A 384 -32.03 -2.61 -18.91
C ALA A 384 -33.10 -1.83 -19.68
N GLU A 385 -33.09 -1.90 -21.03
CA GLU A 385 -34.12 -1.35 -21.93
C GLU A 385 -35.37 -2.24 -22.01
N GLY A 386 -35.45 -3.32 -21.22
CA GLY A 386 -36.61 -4.21 -21.15
C GLY A 386 -36.68 -5.31 -22.21
N ILE A 387 -35.59 -5.54 -22.94
CA ILE A 387 -35.53 -6.57 -24.01
C ILE A 387 -34.69 -7.75 -23.53
N ASP A 388 -35.36 -8.87 -23.21
CA ASP A 388 -34.71 -10.14 -22.89
C ASP A 388 -34.59 -11.01 -24.14
N VAL A 389 -33.37 -11.42 -24.47
CA VAL A 389 -33.04 -12.28 -25.61
C VAL A 389 -32.71 -13.73 -25.21
N GLY A 390 -32.92 -14.08 -23.97
CA GLY A 390 -32.59 -15.41 -23.45
C GLY A 390 -31.13 -15.55 -23.04
N ARG A 391 -30.64 -16.82 -22.94
CA ARG A 391 -29.28 -17.13 -22.46
C ARG A 391 -28.40 -17.87 -23.48
N ALA A 392 -28.95 -18.33 -24.56
CA ALA A 392 -28.21 -19.09 -25.57
C ALA A 392 -28.39 -18.45 -26.96
N ALA A 393 -27.32 -18.39 -27.71
CA ALA A 393 -27.34 -17.92 -29.08
C ALA A 393 -28.10 -18.93 -29.97
N PRO A 394 -29.05 -18.48 -30.82
CA PRO A 394 -29.89 -19.39 -31.58
C PRO A 394 -29.26 -19.85 -32.91
N GLY A 395 -27.93 -19.91 -33.03
CA GLY A 395 -27.26 -20.28 -34.29
C GLY A 395 -25.75 -20.34 -34.19
N ASP A 396 -25.10 -20.35 -35.35
CA ASP A 396 -23.65 -20.40 -35.47
C ASP A 396 -23.01 -19.02 -35.26
N ILE A 397 -22.02 -18.98 -34.38
CA ILE A 397 -21.32 -17.76 -33.98
C ILE A 397 -20.27 -17.42 -35.04
N VAL A 398 -20.22 -16.16 -35.45
CA VAL A 398 -19.15 -15.61 -36.28
C VAL A 398 -18.23 -14.80 -35.35
N PRO A 399 -17.03 -15.34 -35.01
CA PRO A 399 -16.12 -14.65 -34.11
C PRO A 399 -15.52 -13.40 -34.73
N PHE A 400 -15.19 -12.41 -33.89
CA PHE A 400 -14.46 -11.23 -34.33
C PHE A 400 -13.04 -11.57 -34.77
N THR A 401 -12.61 -11.05 -35.92
CA THR A 401 -11.21 -11.10 -36.35
C THR A 401 -10.73 -9.71 -36.76
N ALA A 402 -9.43 -9.44 -36.59
CA ALA A 402 -8.83 -8.17 -37.03
C ALA A 402 -8.93 -7.95 -38.54
N GLN A 403 -9.04 -9.03 -39.31
CA GLN A 403 -9.18 -9.00 -40.78
C GLN A 403 -10.59 -8.63 -41.20
N THR A 404 -11.62 -9.29 -40.64
CA THR A 404 -13.03 -9.03 -40.96
C THR A 404 -13.56 -7.79 -40.27
N ARG A 405 -13.03 -7.44 -39.09
CA ARG A 405 -13.46 -6.33 -38.22
C ARG A 405 -14.96 -6.37 -37.89
N MET A 406 -15.53 -7.58 -37.90
CA MET A 406 -16.94 -7.86 -37.61
C MET A 406 -17.05 -9.14 -36.80
N SER A 407 -18.10 -9.22 -35.99
CA SER A 407 -18.61 -10.45 -35.37
C SER A 407 -20.09 -10.60 -35.65
N GLY A 408 -20.66 -11.76 -35.40
CA GLY A 408 -22.08 -11.95 -35.67
C GLY A 408 -22.62 -13.32 -35.31
N LEU A 409 -23.82 -13.59 -35.86
CA LEU A 409 -24.58 -14.81 -35.65
C LEU A 409 -25.26 -15.19 -36.95
N ASP A 410 -25.20 -16.46 -37.33
CA ASP A 410 -25.96 -17.05 -38.41
C ASP A 410 -27.00 -18.01 -37.81
N THR A 411 -28.29 -17.67 -37.98
CA THR A 411 -29.38 -18.42 -37.36
C THR A 411 -29.89 -19.53 -38.31
N PRO A 412 -30.52 -20.61 -37.83
CA PRO A 412 -30.97 -21.74 -38.63
C PRO A 412 -32.05 -21.38 -39.66
N ASP A 413 -32.75 -20.26 -39.47
CA ASP A 413 -33.72 -19.73 -40.42
C ASP A 413 -33.09 -18.97 -41.62
N GLY A 414 -31.75 -18.95 -41.68
CA GLY A 414 -31.00 -18.28 -42.74
C GLY A 414 -30.77 -16.78 -42.52
N THR A 415 -31.12 -16.27 -41.31
CA THR A 415 -30.83 -14.89 -40.96
C THR A 415 -29.35 -14.75 -40.54
N SER A 416 -28.65 -13.84 -41.18
CA SER A 416 -27.27 -13.46 -40.80
C SER A 416 -27.26 -12.10 -40.13
N ILE A 417 -26.68 -12.03 -38.93
CA ILE A 417 -26.49 -10.78 -38.17
C ILE A 417 -25.00 -10.45 -38.12
N ARG A 418 -24.65 -9.19 -38.39
CA ARG A 418 -23.26 -8.69 -38.30
C ARG A 418 -23.21 -7.41 -37.48
N LYS A 419 -22.22 -7.32 -36.59
CA LYS A 419 -21.90 -6.11 -35.86
C LYS A 419 -20.39 -5.85 -35.96
N GLY A 420 -20.00 -4.58 -36.14
CA GLY A 420 -18.57 -4.24 -36.23
C GLY A 420 -18.29 -2.85 -36.76
N ALA A 421 -17.08 -2.65 -37.29
CA ALA A 421 -16.67 -1.39 -37.89
C ALA A 421 -17.57 -1.00 -39.06
N ALA A 422 -17.94 0.27 -39.15
CA ALA A 422 -18.88 0.76 -40.20
C ALA A 422 -18.44 0.36 -41.60
N SER A 423 -17.16 0.58 -41.94
CA SER A 423 -16.65 0.21 -43.27
C SER A 423 -16.77 -1.28 -43.57
N ALA A 424 -16.57 -2.14 -42.60
CA ALA A 424 -16.63 -3.58 -42.76
C ALA A 424 -18.07 -4.08 -42.92
N VAL A 425 -19.00 -3.59 -42.09
CA VAL A 425 -20.43 -3.97 -42.17
C VAL A 425 -21.07 -3.46 -43.44
N ILE A 426 -20.74 -2.25 -43.92
CA ILE A 426 -21.22 -1.70 -45.18
C ILE A 426 -20.71 -2.54 -46.36
N ALA A 427 -19.42 -2.86 -46.40
CA ALA A 427 -18.84 -3.72 -47.43
C ALA A 427 -19.48 -5.13 -47.44
N TRP A 428 -19.82 -5.68 -46.26
CA TRP A 428 -20.54 -6.95 -46.19
C TRP A 428 -21.94 -6.86 -46.81
N LEU A 429 -22.70 -5.77 -46.52
CA LEU A 429 -24.00 -5.54 -47.13
C LEU A 429 -23.92 -5.41 -48.69
N GLU A 430 -22.89 -4.74 -49.18
CA GLU A 430 -22.61 -4.64 -50.62
C GLU A 430 -22.35 -6.01 -51.24
N GLN A 431 -21.60 -6.88 -50.57
CA GLN A 431 -21.37 -8.27 -51.02
C GLN A 431 -22.64 -9.13 -51.03
N GLN A 432 -23.61 -8.82 -50.16
CA GLN A 432 -24.94 -9.45 -50.19
C GLN A 432 -25.83 -8.91 -51.35
N GLY A 433 -25.32 -8.01 -52.18
CA GLY A 433 -26.06 -7.44 -53.33
C GLY A 433 -27.12 -6.40 -52.95
N GLN A 434 -27.13 -5.92 -51.73
CA GLN A 434 -28.09 -4.93 -51.23
C GLN A 434 -27.39 -3.80 -50.46
N PRO A 435 -26.76 -2.87 -51.16
CA PRO A 435 -26.14 -1.72 -50.54
C PRO A 435 -27.19 -0.84 -49.81
N PRO A 436 -26.84 -0.24 -48.66
CA PRO A 436 -27.74 0.68 -47.95
C PRO A 436 -28.08 1.89 -48.82
N THR A 437 -29.32 2.38 -48.71
CA THR A 437 -29.74 3.57 -49.45
C THR A 437 -28.95 4.80 -49.02
N ALA A 438 -28.76 5.76 -49.90
CA ALA A 438 -27.98 6.96 -49.64
C ALA A 438 -28.45 7.74 -48.39
N PRO A 439 -29.74 7.89 -48.06
CA PRO A 439 -30.19 8.52 -46.83
C PRO A 439 -29.76 7.74 -45.58
N VAL A 440 -29.95 6.42 -45.55
CA VAL A 440 -29.56 5.55 -44.42
C VAL A 440 -28.05 5.57 -44.21
N LEU A 441 -27.28 5.55 -45.30
CA LEU A 441 -25.81 5.64 -45.22
C LEU A 441 -25.37 6.99 -44.60
N ALA A 442 -26.01 8.09 -44.98
CA ALA A 442 -25.72 9.41 -44.43
C ALA A 442 -26.04 9.48 -42.91
N GLU A 443 -27.18 8.89 -42.50
CA GLU A 443 -27.54 8.84 -41.05
C GLU A 443 -26.56 8.02 -40.24
N VAL A 444 -26.15 6.82 -40.73
CA VAL A 444 -25.13 6.00 -40.07
C VAL A 444 -23.81 6.74 -39.99
N THR A 445 -23.35 7.36 -41.07
CA THR A 445 -22.11 8.12 -41.10
C THR A 445 -22.13 9.24 -40.06
N ALA A 446 -23.21 10.01 -40.02
CA ALA A 446 -23.38 11.09 -39.02
C ALA A 446 -23.44 10.56 -37.60
N ALA A 447 -24.07 9.39 -37.37
CA ALA A 447 -24.08 8.77 -36.04
C ALA A 447 -22.68 8.26 -35.63
N VAL A 448 -21.97 7.62 -36.56
CA VAL A 448 -20.58 7.15 -36.36
C VAL A 448 -19.64 8.31 -36.07
N GLU A 449 -19.70 9.40 -36.84
CA GLU A 449 -18.88 10.59 -36.63
C GLU A 449 -19.18 11.24 -35.26
N ARG A 450 -20.44 11.42 -34.91
CA ARG A 450 -20.85 11.99 -33.61
C ARG A 450 -20.36 11.15 -32.44
N ILE A 451 -20.50 9.82 -32.51
CA ILE A 451 -19.99 8.89 -31.47
C ILE A 451 -18.48 8.98 -31.40
N SER A 452 -17.79 8.97 -32.55
CA SER A 452 -16.32 9.05 -32.58
C SER A 452 -15.78 10.38 -32.07
N GLN A 453 -16.48 11.50 -32.35
CA GLN A 453 -16.11 12.84 -31.82
C GLN A 453 -16.20 12.92 -30.31
N THR A 454 -17.08 12.13 -29.69
CA THR A 454 -17.18 12.04 -28.22
C THR A 454 -16.25 10.98 -27.62
N GLY A 455 -15.32 10.40 -28.39
CA GLY A 455 -14.39 9.36 -27.96
C GLY A 455 -15.02 7.97 -27.78
N GLY A 456 -16.28 7.82 -28.17
CA GLY A 456 -16.96 6.52 -28.17
C GLY A 456 -16.54 5.66 -29.38
N THR A 457 -16.78 4.35 -29.27
CA THR A 457 -16.58 3.40 -30.35
C THR A 457 -17.95 3.03 -30.96
N PRO A 458 -18.20 3.38 -32.21
CA PRO A 458 -19.44 2.99 -32.89
C PRO A 458 -19.31 1.55 -33.39
N LEU A 459 -20.28 0.68 -33.05
CA LEU A 459 -20.47 -0.62 -33.68
C LEU A 459 -21.72 -0.59 -34.51
N VAL A 460 -21.57 -0.70 -35.84
CA VAL A 460 -22.70 -0.76 -36.77
C VAL A 460 -23.30 -2.16 -36.76
N VAL A 461 -24.63 -2.25 -36.75
CA VAL A 461 -25.40 -3.50 -36.71
C VAL A 461 -26.22 -3.62 -37.98
N ALA A 462 -26.11 -4.78 -38.65
CA ALA A 462 -26.87 -5.11 -39.84
C ALA A 462 -27.38 -6.55 -39.80
N THR A 463 -28.44 -6.81 -40.58
CA THR A 463 -29.00 -8.14 -40.74
C THR A 463 -29.23 -8.41 -42.21
N SER A 464 -29.14 -9.68 -42.61
CA SER A 464 -29.53 -10.20 -43.91
C SER A 464 -30.46 -11.39 -43.70
N THR A 465 -31.66 -11.34 -44.27
CA THR A 465 -32.67 -12.40 -44.18
C THR A 465 -33.03 -12.88 -45.55
N PRO A 466 -33.37 -14.19 -45.78
CA PRO A 466 -33.74 -14.72 -47.08
C PRO A 466 -34.96 -14.02 -47.68
N ASP A 467 -35.93 -13.66 -46.84
CA ASP A 467 -37.22 -13.14 -47.28
C ASP A 467 -37.25 -11.61 -47.42
N ALA A 468 -36.61 -10.88 -46.48
CA ALA A 468 -36.67 -9.41 -46.45
C ALA A 468 -35.37 -8.74 -46.92
N GLY A 469 -34.35 -9.54 -47.28
CA GLY A 469 -33.07 -9.05 -47.77
C GLY A 469 -32.18 -8.46 -46.67
N SER A 470 -31.17 -7.68 -47.07
CA SER A 470 -30.17 -7.10 -46.20
C SER A 470 -30.56 -5.70 -45.75
N ARG A 471 -30.44 -5.41 -44.48
CA ARG A 471 -30.84 -4.14 -43.88
C ARG A 471 -29.82 -3.67 -42.81
N LEU A 472 -29.48 -2.39 -42.87
CA LEU A 472 -28.71 -1.72 -41.82
C LEU A 472 -29.69 -1.27 -40.73
N LEU A 473 -29.41 -1.62 -39.45
CA LEU A 473 -30.34 -1.38 -38.35
C LEU A 473 -29.98 -0.14 -37.53
N GLY A 474 -28.69 0.11 -37.32
CA GLY A 474 -28.26 1.23 -36.52
C GLY A 474 -26.84 1.05 -35.95
N VAL A 475 -26.54 1.81 -34.92
CA VAL A 475 -25.23 1.88 -34.32
C VAL A 475 -25.35 1.65 -32.78
N VAL A 476 -24.51 0.78 -32.22
CA VAL A 476 -24.30 0.66 -30.79
C VAL A 476 -23.18 1.61 -30.40
N HIS A 477 -23.43 2.48 -29.43
CA HIS A 477 -22.45 3.38 -28.88
C HIS A 477 -21.75 2.69 -27.69
N LEU A 478 -20.47 2.35 -27.87
CA LEU A 478 -19.63 1.91 -26.78
C LEU A 478 -18.81 3.09 -26.27
N LYS A 479 -18.78 3.30 -24.95
CA LYS A 479 -17.94 4.31 -24.31
C LYS A 479 -17.20 3.73 -23.11
N ASP A 480 -16.09 4.35 -22.74
CA ASP A 480 -15.44 4.12 -21.45
C ASP A 480 -16.35 4.66 -20.33
N VAL A 481 -16.63 3.83 -19.34
CA VAL A 481 -17.47 4.20 -18.20
C VAL A 481 -16.60 4.57 -17.01
N VAL A 482 -16.82 5.76 -16.49
CA VAL A 482 -16.17 6.22 -15.23
C VAL A 482 -16.62 5.33 -14.07
N LYS A 483 -15.65 4.92 -13.21
CA LYS A 483 -15.94 4.12 -12.03
C LYS A 483 -16.83 4.89 -11.04
N GLU A 484 -17.79 4.21 -10.43
CA GLU A 484 -18.74 4.83 -9.53
C GLU A 484 -18.07 5.40 -8.27
N GLY A 485 -18.61 6.52 -7.77
CA GLY A 485 -18.18 7.14 -6.52
C GLY A 485 -16.87 7.95 -6.58
N LEU A 486 -16.18 8.02 -7.74
CA LEU A 486 -14.94 8.78 -7.88
C LEU A 486 -15.06 10.28 -7.55
N PRO A 487 -16.12 11.00 -7.93
CA PRO A 487 -16.25 12.42 -7.61
C PRO A 487 -16.16 12.73 -6.11
N ALA A 488 -16.80 11.89 -5.28
CA ALA A 488 -16.74 12.04 -3.82
C ALA A 488 -15.33 11.76 -3.28
N LYS A 489 -14.64 10.76 -3.85
CA LYS A 489 -13.27 10.38 -3.48
C LYS A 489 -12.27 11.47 -3.86
N PHE A 490 -12.39 12.07 -5.05
CA PHE A 490 -11.55 13.19 -5.46
C PHE A 490 -11.83 14.46 -4.65
N ALA A 491 -13.08 14.71 -4.24
CA ALA A 491 -13.40 15.77 -3.31
C ALA A 491 -12.72 15.55 -1.94
N GLU A 492 -12.61 14.31 -1.46
CA GLU A 492 -11.86 13.98 -0.25
C GLU A 492 -10.36 14.26 -0.41
N LEU A 493 -9.73 13.84 -1.52
CA LEU A 493 -8.32 14.15 -1.83
C LEU A 493 -8.07 15.65 -1.89
N ARG A 494 -8.98 16.42 -2.51
CA ARG A 494 -8.91 17.88 -2.55
C ARG A 494 -8.97 18.49 -1.15
N SER A 495 -9.80 17.95 -0.26
CA SER A 495 -9.84 18.37 1.15
C SER A 495 -8.53 18.11 1.92
N MET A 496 -7.73 17.16 1.44
CA MET A 496 -6.38 16.86 1.96
C MET A 496 -5.29 17.76 1.34
N GLY A 497 -5.65 18.67 0.43
CA GLY A 497 -4.73 19.56 -0.27
C GLY A 497 -4.05 18.92 -1.49
N ILE A 498 -4.63 17.87 -2.08
CA ILE A 498 -4.08 17.16 -3.24
C ILE A 498 -4.84 17.58 -4.48
N ARG A 499 -4.11 18.02 -5.51
CA ARG A 499 -4.61 18.32 -6.84
C ARG A 499 -4.63 17.03 -7.66
N THR A 500 -5.76 16.74 -8.31
CA THR A 500 -5.95 15.56 -9.14
C THR A 500 -5.92 15.92 -10.62
N VAL A 501 -5.10 15.22 -11.39
CA VAL A 501 -4.91 15.48 -12.83
C VAL A 501 -5.07 14.17 -13.59
N MET A 502 -6.02 14.11 -14.51
CA MET A 502 -6.19 12.97 -15.41
C MET A 502 -5.24 13.09 -16.61
N ILE A 503 -4.58 12.00 -16.97
CA ILE A 503 -3.74 11.94 -18.18
C ILE A 503 -4.33 10.91 -19.14
N THR A 504 -4.45 11.27 -20.42
CA THR A 504 -5.01 10.39 -21.45
C THR A 504 -4.43 10.69 -22.82
N GLY A 505 -4.34 9.67 -23.68
CA GLY A 505 -4.07 9.85 -25.11
C GLY A 505 -5.29 10.27 -25.93
N ASP A 506 -6.47 10.45 -25.31
CA ASP A 506 -7.66 10.91 -26.03
C ASP A 506 -7.56 12.36 -26.47
N ASN A 507 -8.43 12.73 -27.42
CA ASN A 507 -8.58 14.12 -27.83
C ASN A 507 -9.12 15.02 -26.69
N PRO A 508 -8.88 16.34 -26.75
CA PRO A 508 -9.24 17.26 -25.67
C PRO A 508 -10.74 17.28 -25.30
N LEU A 509 -11.63 17.06 -26.26
CA LEU A 509 -13.09 17.07 -26.02
C LEU A 509 -13.52 15.86 -25.17
N THR A 510 -13.02 14.67 -25.53
CA THR A 510 -13.26 13.43 -24.78
C THR A 510 -12.65 13.52 -23.39
N ALA A 511 -11.40 13.99 -23.30
CA ALA A 511 -10.70 14.16 -22.02
C ALA A 511 -11.46 15.12 -21.10
N ALA A 512 -11.93 16.25 -21.60
CA ALA A 512 -12.71 17.20 -20.82
C ALA A 512 -14.03 16.61 -20.30
N ALA A 513 -14.73 15.83 -21.13
CA ALA A 513 -15.99 15.20 -20.73
C ALA A 513 -15.79 14.18 -19.61
N ILE A 514 -14.77 13.32 -19.74
CA ILE A 514 -14.44 12.29 -18.73
C ILE A 514 -13.90 12.96 -17.43
N ALA A 515 -13.07 13.98 -17.54
CA ALA A 515 -12.54 14.74 -16.42
C ALA A 515 -13.67 15.38 -15.59
N ALA A 516 -14.65 15.98 -16.26
CA ALA A 516 -15.82 16.57 -15.62
C ALA A 516 -16.72 15.50 -14.97
N GLU A 517 -16.96 14.35 -15.62
CA GLU A 517 -17.72 13.23 -15.07
C GLU A 517 -17.03 12.61 -13.86
N ALA A 518 -15.70 12.43 -13.91
CA ALA A 518 -14.89 11.89 -12.82
C ALA A 518 -14.69 12.89 -11.67
N GLY A 519 -14.79 14.19 -11.93
CA GLY A 519 -14.61 15.25 -10.94
C GLY A 519 -13.14 15.52 -10.57
N VAL A 520 -12.19 15.28 -11.50
CA VAL A 520 -10.78 15.67 -11.35
C VAL A 520 -10.60 17.18 -11.52
N ASP A 521 -9.48 17.72 -11.01
CA ASP A 521 -9.22 19.17 -11.03
C ASP A 521 -8.70 19.66 -12.37
N ASP A 522 -8.00 18.79 -13.12
CA ASP A 522 -7.37 19.13 -14.38
C ASP A 522 -7.15 17.88 -15.25
N PHE A 523 -6.79 18.07 -16.52
CA PHE A 523 -6.46 16.95 -17.41
C PHE A 523 -5.40 17.31 -18.45
N LEU A 524 -4.64 16.31 -18.89
CA LEU A 524 -3.70 16.36 -20.00
C LEU A 524 -4.21 15.42 -21.10
N ALA A 525 -4.60 15.96 -22.23
CA ALA A 525 -5.10 15.23 -23.40
C ALA A 525 -3.97 14.98 -24.42
N GLU A 526 -4.16 14.01 -25.32
CA GLU A 526 -3.21 13.64 -26.40
C GLU A 526 -1.80 13.35 -25.86
N ALA A 527 -1.71 12.92 -24.59
CA ALA A 527 -0.45 12.74 -23.89
C ALA A 527 0.28 11.48 -24.37
N THR A 528 1.52 11.67 -24.79
CA THR A 528 2.48 10.59 -25.04
C THR A 528 3.15 10.16 -23.72
N PRO A 529 3.85 9.01 -23.66
CA PRO A 529 4.63 8.62 -22.49
C PRO A 529 5.68 9.67 -22.09
N GLU A 530 6.26 10.36 -23.09
CA GLU A 530 7.23 11.45 -22.89
C GLU A 530 6.58 12.68 -22.25
N ASP A 531 5.35 13.01 -22.63
CA ASP A 531 4.60 14.14 -22.05
C ASP A 531 4.23 13.85 -20.60
N LYS A 532 3.82 12.60 -20.27
CA LYS A 532 3.60 12.17 -18.89
C LYS A 532 4.85 12.40 -18.03
N LEU A 533 6.01 11.97 -18.54
CA LEU A 533 7.28 12.12 -17.85
C LEU A 533 7.70 13.60 -17.70
N ALA A 534 7.51 14.41 -18.74
CA ALA A 534 7.81 15.85 -18.73
C ALA A 534 6.93 16.58 -17.70
N TYR A 535 5.65 16.24 -17.63
CA TYR A 535 4.72 16.83 -16.66
C TYR A 535 5.16 16.52 -15.21
N ILE A 536 5.50 15.27 -14.91
CA ILE A 536 5.99 14.88 -13.56
C ILE A 536 7.23 15.69 -13.20
N ARG A 537 8.19 15.79 -14.11
CA ARG A 537 9.43 16.54 -13.87
C ARG A 537 9.17 18.04 -13.64
N ALA A 538 8.24 18.62 -14.39
CA ALA A 538 7.87 20.02 -14.21
C ALA A 538 7.24 20.29 -12.84
N GLU A 539 6.32 19.44 -12.40
CA GLU A 539 5.73 19.50 -11.04
C GLU A 539 6.80 19.35 -9.96
N GLN A 540 7.70 18.37 -10.10
CA GLN A 540 8.81 18.14 -9.14
C GLN A 540 9.78 19.32 -9.08
N GLN A 541 10.10 19.95 -10.21
CA GLN A 541 10.91 21.18 -10.26
C GLN A 541 10.21 22.37 -9.58
N GLY A 542 8.87 22.38 -9.61
CA GLY A 542 8.05 23.33 -8.86
C GLY A 542 8.01 23.08 -7.34
N GLY A 543 8.68 22.03 -6.85
CA GLY A 543 8.70 21.65 -5.44
C GLY A 543 7.51 20.79 -5.01
N ASN A 544 6.71 20.31 -5.95
CA ASN A 544 5.57 19.41 -5.69
C ASN A 544 6.05 17.96 -5.62
N LEU A 545 5.46 17.18 -4.69
CA LEU A 545 5.62 15.73 -4.68
C LEU A 545 4.47 15.10 -5.45
N VAL A 546 4.84 14.26 -6.41
CA VAL A 546 3.92 13.69 -7.40
C VAL A 546 3.67 12.22 -7.12
N ALA A 547 2.40 11.85 -6.96
CA ALA A 547 1.95 10.46 -7.06
C ALA A 547 1.42 10.21 -8.48
N MET A 548 1.70 9.02 -9.02
CA MET A 548 1.17 8.56 -10.29
C MET A 548 0.58 7.17 -10.13
N THR A 549 -0.57 6.94 -10.76
CA THR A 549 -1.15 5.60 -10.89
C THR A 549 -1.38 5.26 -12.34
N GLY A 550 -1.07 4.01 -12.70
CA GLY A 550 -1.24 3.49 -14.05
C GLY A 550 -1.11 1.97 -14.08
N ASP A 551 -1.54 1.36 -15.19
CA ASP A 551 -1.53 -0.10 -15.37
C ASP A 551 -0.82 -0.55 -16.66
N GLY A 552 -0.58 0.36 -17.59
CA GLY A 552 0.03 0.08 -18.88
C GLY A 552 1.55 0.07 -18.88
N THR A 553 2.14 -0.62 -19.86
CA THR A 553 3.59 -0.56 -20.14
C THR A 553 4.04 0.87 -20.47
N ASN A 554 3.16 1.66 -21.08
CA ASN A 554 3.40 3.06 -21.42
C ASN A 554 3.52 3.96 -20.19
N ASP A 555 3.00 3.51 -19.04
CA ASP A 555 3.07 4.25 -17.77
C ASP A 555 4.35 3.95 -16.98
N ALA A 556 5.05 2.86 -17.30
CA ALA A 556 6.21 2.43 -16.54
C ALA A 556 7.29 3.52 -16.34
N PRO A 557 7.69 4.32 -17.36
CA PRO A 557 8.65 5.41 -17.15
C PRO A 557 8.13 6.50 -16.21
N ALA A 558 6.84 6.82 -16.28
CA ALA A 558 6.18 7.82 -15.45
C ALA A 558 6.01 7.33 -14.00
N LEU A 559 5.63 6.05 -13.80
CA LEU A 559 5.57 5.40 -12.49
C LEU A 559 6.94 5.37 -11.80
N ALA A 560 8.01 5.10 -12.54
CA ALA A 560 9.36 5.09 -12.01
C ALA A 560 9.87 6.49 -11.64
N GLN A 561 9.45 7.53 -12.37
CA GLN A 561 9.84 8.93 -12.13
C GLN A 561 9.08 9.55 -10.95
N ALA A 562 7.82 9.18 -10.74
CA ALA A 562 7.00 9.72 -9.68
C ALA A 562 7.58 9.42 -8.29
N ASP A 563 7.38 10.35 -7.32
CA ASP A 563 7.77 10.13 -5.93
C ASP A 563 7.02 8.95 -5.32
N VAL A 564 5.75 8.77 -5.74
CA VAL A 564 4.90 7.63 -5.41
C VAL A 564 4.29 7.07 -6.69
N GLY A 565 4.88 6.01 -7.24
CA GLY A 565 4.36 5.28 -8.40
C GLY A 565 3.53 4.08 -7.94
N VAL A 566 2.21 4.11 -8.15
CA VAL A 566 1.29 3.03 -7.76
C VAL A 566 0.86 2.27 -9.01
N ALA A 567 1.39 1.07 -9.17
CA ALA A 567 0.95 0.16 -10.22
C ALA A 567 -0.30 -0.61 -9.81
N MET A 568 -1.23 -0.80 -10.73
CA MET A 568 -2.39 -1.65 -10.50
C MET A 568 -2.02 -3.13 -10.64
N ASN A 569 -2.63 -4.01 -9.84
CA ASN A 569 -2.39 -5.45 -9.98
C ASN A 569 -2.92 -6.02 -11.31
N SER A 570 -3.94 -5.40 -11.89
CA SER A 570 -4.41 -5.71 -13.25
C SER A 570 -3.40 -5.36 -14.34
N GLY A 571 -2.44 -4.49 -14.04
CA GLY A 571 -1.51 -3.95 -15.01
C GLY A 571 -0.39 -4.90 -15.42
N THR A 572 0.43 -4.44 -16.38
CA THR A 572 1.55 -5.20 -16.95
C THR A 572 2.67 -5.45 -15.95
N SER A 573 3.50 -6.47 -16.19
CA SER A 573 4.70 -6.73 -15.39
C SER A 573 5.64 -5.53 -15.34
N ALA A 574 5.78 -4.81 -16.47
CA ALA A 574 6.61 -3.61 -16.56
C ALA A 574 6.12 -2.49 -15.64
N ALA A 575 4.80 -2.25 -15.59
CA ALA A 575 4.21 -1.26 -14.69
C ALA A 575 4.43 -1.64 -13.21
N LYS A 576 4.22 -2.92 -12.85
CA LYS A 576 4.45 -3.42 -11.48
C LYS A 576 5.91 -3.32 -11.02
N GLU A 577 6.87 -3.49 -11.94
CA GLU A 577 8.30 -3.35 -11.64
C GLU A 577 8.74 -1.90 -11.52
N ALA A 578 8.15 -1.02 -12.31
CA ALA A 578 8.46 0.41 -12.31
C ALA A 578 7.88 1.15 -11.10
N GLY A 579 6.70 0.75 -10.63
CA GLY A 579 6.05 1.34 -9.47
C GLY A 579 6.80 1.04 -8.17
N ASN A 580 6.78 1.99 -7.23
CA ASN A 580 7.30 1.77 -5.88
C ASN A 580 6.20 1.35 -4.89
N MET A 581 4.97 1.24 -5.36
CA MET A 581 3.82 0.62 -4.69
C MET A 581 3.00 -0.19 -5.70
N VAL A 582 2.29 -1.22 -5.21
CA VAL A 582 1.33 -2.00 -6.00
C VAL A 582 0.00 -2.06 -5.25
N ASP A 583 -1.06 -1.63 -5.91
CA ASP A 583 -2.44 -1.80 -5.44
C ASP A 583 -2.97 -3.16 -5.91
N LEU A 584 -3.20 -4.07 -4.97
CA LEU A 584 -3.64 -5.44 -5.24
C LEU A 584 -5.11 -5.52 -5.69
N ASP A 585 -5.93 -4.54 -5.29
CA ASP A 585 -7.37 -4.51 -5.64
C ASP A 585 -7.63 -3.81 -6.99
N SER A 586 -6.61 -3.17 -7.56
CA SER A 586 -6.74 -2.34 -8.77
C SER A 586 -7.85 -1.28 -8.65
N ASP A 587 -8.02 -0.72 -7.44
CA ASP A 587 -8.97 0.34 -7.13
C ASP A 587 -8.25 1.68 -6.92
N PRO A 588 -8.35 2.63 -7.82
CA PRO A 588 -7.66 3.93 -7.72
C PRO A 588 -8.03 4.70 -6.44
N SER A 589 -9.14 4.36 -5.80
CA SER A 589 -9.52 4.96 -4.51
C SER A 589 -8.60 4.57 -3.35
N LYS A 590 -7.80 3.51 -3.49
CA LYS A 590 -6.75 3.14 -2.53
C LYS A 590 -5.70 4.23 -2.35
N LEU A 591 -5.52 5.12 -3.33
CA LEU A 591 -4.67 6.29 -3.19
C LEU A 591 -5.06 7.16 -2.00
N ILE A 592 -6.36 7.26 -1.67
CA ILE A 592 -6.82 7.96 -0.47
C ILE A 592 -6.27 7.29 0.79
N ASP A 593 -6.35 5.95 0.85
CA ASP A 593 -5.81 5.20 1.98
C ASP A 593 -4.28 5.32 2.05
N ILE A 594 -3.59 5.25 0.91
CA ILE A 594 -2.14 5.44 0.80
C ILE A 594 -1.71 6.79 1.37
N VAL A 595 -2.33 7.87 0.89
CA VAL A 595 -2.05 9.23 1.35
C VAL A 595 -2.41 9.42 2.82
N ARG A 596 -3.58 8.92 3.24
CA ARG A 596 -4.04 8.99 4.63
C ARG A 596 -3.07 8.29 5.58
N ILE A 597 -2.59 7.10 5.21
CA ILE A 597 -1.61 6.33 6.01
C ILE A 597 -0.26 7.04 6.02
N GLY A 598 0.20 7.58 4.88
CA GLY A 598 1.41 8.40 4.80
C GLY A 598 1.34 9.63 5.70
N LYS A 599 0.27 10.43 5.61
CA LYS A 599 0.03 11.58 6.49
C LYS A 599 -0.04 11.17 7.97
N GLN A 600 -0.73 10.08 8.27
CA GLN A 600 -0.79 9.55 9.62
C GLN A 600 0.59 9.14 10.15
N LEU A 601 1.45 8.55 9.32
CA LEU A 601 2.82 8.19 9.66
C LEU A 601 3.64 9.43 10.04
N LEU A 602 3.59 10.48 9.22
CA LEU A 602 4.31 11.74 9.45
C LEU A 602 3.82 12.43 10.72
N ILE A 603 2.50 12.53 10.91
CA ILE A 603 1.89 13.14 12.11
C ILE A 603 2.26 12.35 13.38
N THR A 604 2.23 11.02 13.31
CA THR A 604 2.60 10.16 14.45
C THR A 604 4.05 10.37 14.85
N ARG A 605 4.96 10.43 13.87
CA ARG A 605 6.37 10.69 14.10
C ARG A 605 6.58 12.08 14.72
N GLY A 606 5.95 13.10 14.16
CA GLY A 606 5.99 14.48 14.70
C GLY A 606 5.45 14.58 16.12
N ALA A 607 4.31 13.97 16.39
CA ALA A 607 3.67 13.96 17.71
C ALA A 607 4.54 13.28 18.78
N LEU A 608 5.11 12.10 18.48
CA LEU A 608 5.96 11.37 19.40
C LEU A 608 7.33 12.05 19.59
N THR A 609 7.87 12.70 18.57
CA THR A 609 9.09 13.53 18.68
C THR A 609 8.84 14.72 19.59
N THR A 610 7.72 15.43 19.41
CA THR A 610 7.32 16.56 20.25
C THR A 610 7.14 16.13 21.71
N PHE A 611 6.43 15.01 21.93
CA PHE A 611 6.27 14.44 23.26
C PHE A 611 7.62 14.07 23.89
N SER A 612 8.51 13.39 23.15
CA SER A 612 9.81 12.96 23.67
C SER A 612 10.65 14.15 24.12
N ILE A 613 10.79 15.18 23.28
CA ILE A 613 11.59 16.36 23.63
C ILE A 613 11.00 17.08 24.85
N ALA A 614 9.69 17.28 24.89
CA ALA A 614 9.02 17.93 26.02
C ALA A 614 9.16 17.13 27.31
N ASN A 615 9.02 15.80 27.23
CA ASN A 615 9.19 14.85 28.32
C ASN A 615 10.62 14.85 28.89
N ASP A 616 11.61 14.91 28.01
CA ASP A 616 13.02 14.86 28.43
C ASP A 616 13.42 16.17 29.12
N ILE A 617 12.94 17.32 28.65
CA ILE A 617 13.13 18.61 29.30
C ILE A 617 12.49 18.63 30.71
N ALA A 618 11.29 18.09 30.87
CA ALA A 618 10.59 18.08 32.14
C ALA A 618 11.31 17.24 33.23
N LYS A 619 12.04 16.20 32.82
CA LYS A 619 12.84 15.36 33.75
C LYS A 619 13.99 16.12 34.41
N TYR A 620 14.48 17.22 33.83
CA TYR A 620 15.50 18.06 34.45
C TYR A 620 15.06 18.60 35.83
N PHE A 621 13.78 18.89 35.98
CA PHE A 621 13.25 19.36 37.28
C PHE A 621 13.25 18.29 38.38
N ALA A 622 13.36 17.00 38.00
CA ALA A 622 13.57 15.92 38.98
C ALA A 622 15.05 15.72 39.31
N ILE A 623 15.90 15.67 38.26
CA ILE A 623 17.28 15.17 38.40
C ILE A 623 18.26 16.26 38.83
N ILE A 624 18.19 17.48 38.22
CA ILE A 624 19.18 18.54 38.51
C ILE A 624 19.10 19.00 39.97
N PRO A 625 17.92 19.30 40.54
CA PRO A 625 17.88 19.62 41.98
C PRO A 625 18.40 18.49 42.84
N ALA A 626 18.01 17.25 42.55
CA ALA A 626 18.43 16.06 43.28
C ALA A 626 19.95 15.87 43.29
N MET A 627 20.65 16.18 42.21
CA MET A 627 22.11 16.05 42.08
C MET A 627 22.89 16.98 43.02
N PHE A 628 22.38 18.17 43.29
CA PHE A 628 23.15 19.25 43.95
C PHE A 628 22.51 19.76 45.25
N LEU A 629 21.38 19.21 45.66
CA LEU A 629 20.63 19.68 46.83
C LEU A 629 21.47 19.61 48.14
N GLY A 630 22.35 18.61 48.21
CA GLY A 630 23.21 18.42 49.40
C GLY A 630 24.26 19.54 49.60
N VAL A 631 24.68 20.22 48.52
CA VAL A 631 25.65 21.31 48.54
C VAL A 631 25.01 22.68 48.37
N PHE A 632 23.96 22.74 47.56
CA PHE A 632 23.21 23.96 47.24
C PHE A 632 21.74 23.85 47.64
N PRO A 633 21.42 24.03 48.97
CA PRO A 633 20.03 23.87 49.44
C PRO A 633 19.00 24.80 48.77
N GLN A 634 19.46 25.93 48.19
CA GLN A 634 18.61 26.84 47.43
C GLN A 634 17.93 26.20 46.21
N LEU A 635 18.55 25.14 45.68
CA LEU A 635 17.96 24.37 44.57
C LEU A 635 16.70 23.61 44.98
N ALA A 636 16.34 23.55 46.25
CA ALA A 636 15.07 23.03 46.73
C ALA A 636 13.87 23.77 46.10
N ALA A 637 14.04 25.05 45.75
CA ALA A 637 13.01 25.80 45.01
C ALA A 637 12.69 25.24 43.61
N LEU A 638 13.61 24.50 43.02
CA LEU A 638 13.41 23.82 41.73
C LEU A 638 12.83 22.40 41.90
N ASN A 639 12.75 21.85 43.10
CA ASN A 639 12.08 20.58 43.36
C ASN A 639 10.56 20.74 43.39
N ILE A 640 10.02 21.13 42.23
CA ILE A 640 8.57 21.39 42.02
C ILE A 640 7.74 20.12 42.25
N MET A 641 8.32 18.96 42.00
CA MET A 641 7.66 17.66 42.19
C MET A 641 7.57 17.23 43.65
N GLY A 642 8.35 17.85 44.55
CA GLY A 642 8.38 17.48 45.96
C GLY A 642 8.86 16.05 46.24
N LEU A 643 9.90 15.61 45.50
CA LEU A 643 10.41 14.24 45.55
C LEU A 643 11.12 14.00 46.90
N HIS A 644 11.03 12.75 47.40
CA HIS A 644 11.41 12.38 48.77
C HIS A 644 12.91 12.55 49.07
N SER A 645 13.76 12.01 48.19
CA SER A 645 15.22 12.08 48.33
C SER A 645 15.91 12.23 46.96
N PRO A 646 17.19 12.67 46.92
CA PRO A 646 17.96 12.69 45.66
C PRO A 646 18.05 11.31 44.97
N ALA A 647 18.22 10.24 45.77
CA ALA A 647 18.31 8.88 45.25
C ALA A 647 16.97 8.40 44.67
N SER A 648 15.86 8.65 45.38
CA SER A 648 14.52 8.28 44.91
C SER A 648 14.14 9.08 43.67
N ALA A 649 14.48 10.37 43.58
CA ALA A 649 14.21 11.23 42.43
C ALA A 649 14.89 10.71 41.16
N VAL A 650 16.18 10.39 41.21
CA VAL A 650 16.95 9.86 40.08
C VAL A 650 16.41 8.50 39.66
N LEU A 651 16.16 7.59 40.60
CA LEU A 651 15.63 6.26 40.30
C LEU A 651 14.22 6.35 39.71
N SER A 652 13.34 7.18 40.26
CA SER A 652 11.98 7.39 39.74
C SER A 652 11.97 7.95 38.33
N ALA A 653 12.89 8.84 37.98
CA ALA A 653 13.04 9.38 36.65
C ALA A 653 13.45 8.28 35.62
N ILE A 654 14.36 7.38 35.99
CA ILE A 654 14.76 6.24 35.13
C ILE A 654 13.62 5.25 34.95
N ILE A 655 12.93 4.91 36.05
CA ILE A 655 11.77 4.01 36.02
C ILE A 655 10.70 4.60 35.08
N PHE A 656 10.39 5.88 35.23
CA PHE A 656 9.44 6.57 34.39
C PHE A 656 9.88 6.52 32.90
N ASN A 657 11.17 6.72 32.62
CA ASN A 657 11.72 6.66 31.28
C ASN A 657 11.51 5.29 30.61
N ALA A 658 11.65 4.21 31.35
CA ALA A 658 11.37 2.86 30.85
C ALA A 658 9.87 2.61 30.64
N ILE A 659 9.04 3.02 31.59
CA ILE A 659 7.58 2.80 31.54
C ILE A 659 6.92 3.59 30.40
N VAL A 660 7.33 4.84 30.17
CA VAL A 660 6.75 5.68 29.12
C VAL A 660 6.96 5.10 27.73
N ILE A 661 8.07 4.40 27.48
CA ILE A 661 8.29 3.69 26.22
C ILE A 661 7.18 2.65 26.02
N VAL A 662 6.91 1.82 27.03
CA VAL A 662 5.87 0.78 26.95
C VAL A 662 4.47 1.37 26.73
N VAL A 663 4.15 2.45 27.46
CA VAL A 663 2.85 3.14 27.34
C VAL A 663 2.64 3.73 25.95
N LEU A 664 3.68 4.17 25.29
CA LEU A 664 3.61 4.77 23.96
C LEU A 664 3.67 3.74 22.81
N ILE A 665 4.04 2.47 23.06
CA ILE A 665 4.02 1.42 22.01
C ILE A 665 2.66 1.34 21.28
N PRO A 666 1.50 1.27 21.98
CA PRO A 666 0.22 1.20 21.29
C PRO A 666 -0.04 2.42 20.40
N LEU A 667 0.38 3.62 20.83
CA LEU A 667 0.24 4.85 20.04
C LEU A 667 1.16 4.83 18.80
N ALA A 668 2.40 4.37 18.96
CA ALA A 668 3.35 4.23 17.86
C ALA A 668 2.86 3.24 16.78
N LEU A 669 2.28 2.11 17.22
CA LEU A 669 1.80 1.06 16.32
C LEU A 669 0.45 1.37 15.65
N ARG A 670 -0.48 2.02 16.36
CA ARG A 670 -1.79 2.44 15.80
C ARG A 670 -1.71 3.72 15.01
N GLY A 671 -0.76 4.58 15.34
CA GLY A 671 -0.63 5.94 14.83
C GLY A 671 -1.63 6.92 15.44
N VAL A 672 -1.30 8.19 15.33
CA VAL A 672 -2.18 9.32 15.70
C VAL A 672 -3.25 9.48 14.63
N SER A 673 -4.50 9.69 15.01
CA SER A 673 -5.60 9.87 14.07
C SER A 673 -5.37 11.09 13.19
N TYR A 674 -5.43 10.90 11.88
CA TYR A 674 -5.41 11.99 10.92
C TYR A 674 -6.77 12.72 10.92
N HIS A 675 -6.73 14.03 10.94
CA HIS A 675 -7.89 14.90 10.75
C HIS A 675 -7.54 15.85 9.62
N PRO A 676 -8.34 15.92 8.56
CA PRO A 676 -8.14 16.91 7.50
C PRO A 676 -8.10 18.33 8.08
N GLY A 677 -7.05 19.09 7.75
CA GLY A 677 -6.87 20.46 8.24
C GLY A 677 -5.53 21.02 7.77
N GLY A 678 -5.34 22.33 7.88
CA GLY A 678 -4.11 22.99 7.50
C GLY A 678 -2.90 22.58 8.36
N ALA A 679 -1.69 22.71 7.82
CA ALA A 679 -0.45 22.34 8.49
C ALA A 679 -0.27 23.05 9.85
N SER A 680 -0.61 24.34 9.92
CA SER A 680 -0.54 25.13 11.17
C SER A 680 -1.50 24.63 12.25
N GLN A 681 -2.71 24.20 11.87
CA GLN A 681 -3.69 23.64 12.79
C GLN A 681 -3.22 22.29 13.35
N THR A 682 -2.66 21.42 12.49
CA THR A 682 -2.09 20.14 12.89
C THR A 682 -0.91 20.34 13.83
N LEU A 683 -0.01 21.29 13.53
CA LEU A 683 1.12 21.62 14.38
C LEU A 683 0.64 22.18 15.74
N GLY A 684 -0.29 23.12 15.74
CA GLY A 684 -0.87 23.68 16.98
C GLY A 684 -1.49 22.60 17.86
N ARG A 685 -2.25 21.69 17.28
CA ARG A 685 -2.85 20.55 17.99
C ARG A 685 -1.78 19.59 18.55
N ASN A 686 -0.75 19.27 17.78
CA ASN A 686 0.34 18.42 18.24
C ASN A 686 1.11 19.06 19.40
N LEU A 687 1.41 20.36 19.32
CA LEU A 687 2.04 21.09 20.42
C LEU A 687 1.15 21.13 21.66
N ALA A 688 -0.15 21.37 21.51
CA ALA A 688 -1.07 21.41 22.63
C ALA A 688 -1.23 20.03 23.32
N ILE A 689 -1.39 18.95 22.55
CA ILE A 689 -1.64 17.62 23.13
C ILE A 689 -0.32 16.96 23.56
N TYR A 690 0.65 16.85 22.65
CA TYR A 690 1.88 16.09 22.88
C TYR A 690 2.99 16.92 23.51
N GLY A 691 3.06 18.23 23.22
CA GLY A 691 4.01 19.14 23.87
C GLY A 691 3.63 19.36 25.33
N LEU A 692 2.41 19.86 25.58
CA LEU A 692 1.94 20.08 26.96
C LEU A 692 1.81 18.74 27.73
N GLY A 693 1.26 17.70 27.08
CA GLY A 693 1.18 16.36 27.67
C GLY A 693 2.54 15.78 27.99
N GLY A 694 3.54 16.02 27.11
CA GLY A 694 4.94 15.63 27.34
C GLY A 694 5.58 16.35 28.54
N ILE A 695 5.21 17.61 28.80
CA ILE A 695 5.66 18.33 29.99
C ILE A 695 4.97 17.80 31.25
N VAL A 696 3.64 17.63 31.23
CA VAL A 696 2.85 17.26 32.42
C VAL A 696 3.05 15.81 32.83
N ALA A 697 3.17 14.89 31.85
CA ALA A 697 3.29 13.45 32.13
C ALA A 697 4.46 13.06 33.05
N PRO A 698 5.70 13.61 32.89
CA PRO A 698 6.80 13.31 33.82
C PRO A 698 6.54 13.84 35.23
N PHE A 699 5.94 15.03 35.39
CA PHE A 699 5.64 15.58 36.71
C PHE A 699 4.73 14.63 37.50
N ILE A 700 3.66 14.15 36.86
CA ILE A 700 2.71 13.22 37.49
C ILE A 700 3.36 11.81 37.63
N GLY A 701 3.96 11.30 36.56
CA GLY A 701 4.48 9.94 36.51
C GLY A 701 5.66 9.70 37.44
N ILE A 702 6.63 10.63 37.46
CA ILE A 702 7.79 10.54 38.39
C ILE A 702 7.34 10.67 39.82
N TRP A 703 6.43 11.60 40.12
CA TRP A 703 5.86 11.76 41.44
C TRP A 703 5.14 10.48 41.94
N LEU A 704 4.30 9.87 41.10
CA LEU A 704 3.63 8.61 41.43
C LEU A 704 4.62 7.46 41.69
N ILE A 705 5.67 7.38 40.88
CA ILE A 705 6.71 6.36 41.04
C ILE A 705 7.51 6.62 42.33
N ASP A 706 7.82 7.87 42.67
CA ASP A 706 8.51 8.25 43.89
C ASP A 706 7.72 7.83 45.12
N LEU A 707 6.39 7.91 45.12
CA LEU A 707 5.53 7.41 46.18
C LEU A 707 5.74 5.90 46.45
N VAL A 708 6.15 5.13 45.46
CA VAL A 708 6.44 3.71 45.58
C VAL A 708 7.92 3.50 45.98
N VAL A 709 8.83 4.20 45.30
CA VAL A 709 10.29 4.06 45.52
C VAL A 709 10.68 4.42 46.96
N ARG A 710 10.10 5.46 47.55
CA ARG A 710 10.36 5.85 48.96
C ARG A 710 9.94 4.80 49.99
N LEU A 711 9.18 3.76 49.61
CA LEU A 711 8.86 2.64 50.49
C LEU A 711 10.03 1.63 50.60
N ILE A 712 11.01 1.76 49.71
CA ILE A 712 12.21 0.92 49.71
C ILE A 712 13.19 1.49 50.76
N PRO A 713 13.66 0.68 51.73
CA PRO A 713 14.59 1.17 52.73
C PRO A 713 15.86 1.80 52.13
N GLY A 714 16.14 3.05 52.51
CA GLY A 714 17.30 3.81 52.07
C GLY A 714 17.06 4.77 50.89
N PHE A 715 15.88 4.75 50.26
CA PHE A 715 15.49 5.67 49.17
C PHE A 715 14.61 6.83 49.62
#